data_09e4e06f182cb39de4a346730b162f41
#
_entry.id   09e4e06f182cb39de4a346730b162f41
#
_cell.length_a   1.000
_cell.length_b   1.000
_cell.length_c   1.000
_cell.angle_alpha   90.00
_cell.angle_beta   90.00
_cell.angle_gamma   90.00
#
_symmetry.space_group_name_H-M   'P 1'
#
loop_
_entity.id
_entity.type
_entity.pdbx_description
1 polymer ?
#
loop_
_entity_poly.entity_id
_entity_poly.type
_entity_poly.pdbx_seq_one_letter_code
_entity_poly.pdbx_strand_id
1 'polypeptide(L)'
;MTTAETSYSAADITVLEGLEAVRKRPGMYIGSTGPTGLHHLVWEVVDNSVDEAMAGHCTTIEVTLSEDGSCEVSDDGRGIPVGLHHQYEELTAAEVVLTVLHAGGKFGGEGYKVSGGLHGVGISVVNALSSRVEVEIDREGSRYYMDFVEGGRLETRLAVSGDSPDGRTGTTVRFWPDGSIFDETRFRFQTLSERFQMMAFLNRGLRIRLRDERTDESRDEVDYQYEGGIRDFVAHVNASKESLFAEVGYIEGIEDGQEVEVAFQWNTGFNSDGLHSFANGINTLEGGMHEEGFRSALTAVMNRYAKKRNLLKDNDDNLQGEDIREGLTAILSVRLSDPQFEGQTKSKLGNVEMRSLVQRTTNDRLADWLEEHPPEAKAIVQKAINAQRARVAAQDARKSARRKSALDGAGMPDKLKDCASKDPRESELFIVEGDSAGGSAVQARDPRTMAILPIRGKILNVERARADRMLKNNEIQTLIQAIGSGFGDDFDVGRIRYHKVILLCDADVDGSHIRTLLLTFFFRQMRPMVEAGHVYIAQPPLYSTVVGREKIYLKDDHAKEAFLVENPGHKREFQRLKGLGEMDFDELKETTMDPSRRSLLQVTVEMLAIADEVFSTLMGEDVESRKRFIQTNARDVRFLDI
;
A
#
# COMPACT_ATOMS: atom_id res chain seq x y z
N MET A 1 12.66 50.64 -3.07
CA MET A 1 13.12 49.30 -3.47
C MET A 1 12.24 48.88 -4.62
N THR A 2 12.77 48.97 -5.83
CA THR A 2 12.10 48.61 -7.08
C THR A 2 11.93 47.09 -7.14
N THR A 3 10.71 46.61 -7.13
CA THR A 3 10.38 45.22 -7.44
C THR A 3 10.77 44.97 -8.88
N ALA A 4 11.78 44.13 -9.08
CA ALA A 4 12.09 43.60 -10.40
C ALA A 4 10.90 42.72 -10.82
N GLU A 5 10.13 43.19 -11.80
CA GLU A 5 9.16 42.37 -12.52
C GLU A 5 9.96 41.29 -13.25
N THR A 6 9.86 40.07 -12.77
CA THR A 6 10.31 38.88 -13.52
C THR A 6 9.39 38.74 -14.72
N SER A 7 9.83 39.21 -15.88
CA SER A 7 9.08 39.06 -17.13
C SER A 7 9.13 37.61 -17.56
N TYR A 8 8.00 36.88 -17.42
CA TYR A 8 7.83 35.57 -18.03
C TYR A 8 7.72 35.72 -19.55
N SER A 9 8.68 35.17 -20.27
CA SER A 9 8.82 35.30 -21.74
C SER A 9 8.87 33.93 -22.42
N ALA A 10 8.70 33.89 -23.73
CA ALA A 10 8.84 32.67 -24.51
C ALA A 10 10.21 32.00 -24.36
N ALA A 11 11.25 32.72 -23.98
CA ALA A 11 12.59 32.19 -23.71
C ALA A 11 12.65 31.42 -22.39
N ASP A 12 11.69 31.60 -21.50
CA ASP A 12 11.62 30.86 -20.22
C ASP A 12 10.93 29.49 -20.34
N ILE A 13 10.37 29.19 -21.54
CA ILE A 13 9.77 27.90 -21.85
C ILE A 13 10.89 26.95 -22.31
N THR A 14 11.27 26.02 -21.43
CA THR A 14 12.25 24.96 -21.72
C THR A 14 11.53 23.68 -22.11
N VAL A 15 11.86 23.10 -23.28
CA VAL A 15 11.40 21.77 -23.67
C VAL A 15 12.45 20.77 -23.22
N LEU A 16 12.02 19.73 -22.50
CA LEU A 16 12.86 18.60 -22.10
C LEU A 16 12.50 17.42 -23.01
N GLU A 17 13.52 16.80 -23.61
CA GLU A 17 13.32 15.67 -24.52
C GLU A 17 13.99 14.41 -23.95
N GLY A 18 13.40 13.23 -24.28
CA GLY A 18 13.97 11.93 -23.98
C GLY A 18 14.21 11.70 -22.46
N LEU A 19 15.28 11.00 -22.15
CA LEU A 19 15.63 10.57 -20.78
C LEU A 19 15.99 11.74 -19.83
N GLU A 20 16.38 12.90 -20.36
CA GLU A 20 16.68 14.09 -19.56
C GLU A 20 15.41 14.61 -18.83
N ALA A 21 14.25 14.49 -19.46
CA ALA A 21 12.97 14.83 -18.83
C ALA A 21 12.71 13.99 -17.57
N VAL A 22 13.02 12.71 -17.61
CA VAL A 22 12.89 11.78 -16.48
C VAL A 22 13.82 12.18 -15.34
N ARG A 23 15.10 12.40 -15.63
CA ARG A 23 16.11 12.81 -14.63
C ARG A 23 15.75 14.12 -13.94
N LYS A 24 15.19 15.07 -14.67
CA LYS A 24 14.82 16.39 -14.14
C LYS A 24 13.55 16.38 -13.30
N ARG A 25 12.64 15.45 -13.56
CA ARG A 25 11.34 15.30 -12.87
C ARG A 25 11.03 13.83 -12.55
N PRO A 26 11.89 13.13 -11.78
CA PRO A 26 11.71 11.70 -11.52
C PRO A 26 10.38 11.39 -10.83
N GLY A 27 9.90 12.26 -9.93
CA GLY A 27 8.62 12.10 -9.25
C GLY A 27 7.40 11.99 -10.16
N MET A 28 7.46 12.46 -11.41
CA MET A 28 6.38 12.28 -12.40
C MET A 28 6.27 10.84 -12.90
N TYR A 29 7.35 10.05 -12.81
CA TYR A 29 7.44 8.69 -13.35
C TYR A 29 7.44 7.62 -12.26
N ILE A 30 8.09 7.88 -11.13
CA ILE A 30 8.26 6.93 -10.02
C ILE A 30 7.64 7.42 -8.70
N GLY A 31 6.87 8.52 -8.72
CA GLY A 31 6.14 9.07 -7.59
C GLY A 31 7.01 9.87 -6.60
N SER A 32 8.21 9.40 -6.26
CA SER A 32 9.13 10.08 -5.34
C SER A 32 10.59 9.68 -5.61
N THR A 33 11.56 10.36 -4.98
CA THR A 33 12.98 9.99 -4.96
C THR A 33 13.39 9.32 -3.65
N GLY A 34 12.46 9.10 -2.75
CA GLY A 34 12.65 8.35 -1.51
C GLY A 34 12.60 6.83 -1.70
N PRO A 35 12.52 6.06 -0.61
CA PRO A 35 12.55 4.59 -0.66
C PRO A 35 11.51 3.95 -1.58
N THR A 36 10.27 4.46 -1.60
CA THR A 36 9.20 3.94 -2.48
C THR A 36 9.58 4.08 -3.96
N GLY A 37 10.05 5.27 -4.38
CA GLY A 37 10.48 5.48 -5.77
C GLY A 37 11.71 4.66 -6.15
N LEU A 38 12.62 4.40 -5.19
CA LEU A 38 13.76 3.51 -5.42
C LEU A 38 13.29 2.08 -5.75
N HIS A 39 12.37 1.52 -4.94
CA HIS A 39 11.84 0.17 -5.18
C HIS A 39 11.02 0.09 -6.46
N HIS A 40 10.43 1.21 -6.90
CA HIS A 40 9.68 1.28 -8.15
C HIS A 40 10.54 0.91 -9.36
N LEU A 41 11.86 1.19 -9.35
CA LEU A 41 12.78 0.76 -10.40
C LEU A 41 12.80 -0.76 -10.56
N VAL A 42 12.83 -1.50 -9.44
CA VAL A 42 12.81 -2.97 -9.46
C VAL A 42 11.46 -3.46 -9.98
N TRP A 43 10.37 -2.84 -9.55
CA TRP A 43 9.02 -3.25 -9.98
C TRP A 43 8.83 -3.05 -11.49
N GLU A 44 9.33 -1.97 -12.08
CA GLU A 44 9.23 -1.75 -13.53
C GLU A 44 9.98 -2.81 -14.36
N VAL A 45 11.11 -3.32 -13.86
CA VAL A 45 11.83 -4.40 -14.54
C VAL A 45 11.10 -5.74 -14.36
N VAL A 46 10.68 -6.07 -13.13
CA VAL A 46 9.95 -7.32 -12.83
C VAL A 46 8.60 -7.36 -13.54
N ASP A 47 7.87 -6.24 -13.61
CA ASP A 47 6.59 -6.16 -14.33
C ASP A 47 6.73 -6.51 -15.83
N ASN A 48 7.88 -6.22 -16.46
CA ASN A 48 8.13 -6.66 -17.84
C ASN A 48 8.26 -8.17 -17.94
N SER A 49 8.92 -8.81 -16.97
CA SER A 49 9.04 -10.27 -16.92
C SER A 49 7.69 -10.94 -16.59
N VAL A 50 6.87 -10.31 -15.73
CA VAL A 50 5.49 -10.74 -15.45
C VAL A 50 4.61 -10.63 -16.69
N ASP A 51 4.77 -9.58 -17.51
CA ASP A 51 4.06 -9.48 -18.79
C ASP A 51 4.42 -10.63 -19.76
N GLU A 52 5.69 -11.09 -19.77
CA GLU A 52 6.09 -12.32 -20.49
C GLU A 52 5.40 -13.56 -19.91
N ALA A 53 5.25 -13.64 -18.59
CA ALA A 53 4.55 -14.74 -17.94
C ALA A 53 3.04 -14.72 -18.24
N MET A 54 2.39 -13.56 -18.23
CA MET A 54 0.98 -13.42 -18.64
C MET A 54 0.77 -13.77 -20.12
N ALA A 55 1.77 -13.54 -20.95
CA ALA A 55 1.77 -13.97 -22.36
C ALA A 55 2.09 -15.48 -22.53
N GLY A 56 2.39 -16.20 -21.45
CA GLY A 56 2.67 -17.65 -21.46
C GLY A 56 4.09 -18.02 -21.88
N HIS A 57 5.04 -17.08 -21.79
CA HIS A 57 6.42 -17.27 -22.27
C HIS A 57 7.47 -17.25 -21.17
N CYS A 58 7.12 -16.88 -19.92
CA CYS A 58 8.03 -16.89 -18.78
C CYS A 58 7.45 -17.73 -17.65
N THR A 59 8.30 -18.52 -17.01
CA THR A 59 7.94 -19.39 -15.88
C THR A 59 8.72 -19.05 -14.60
N THR A 60 9.87 -18.38 -14.75
CA THR A 60 10.77 -18.10 -13.63
C THR A 60 11.36 -16.71 -13.77
N ILE A 61 11.30 -15.95 -12.65
CA ILE A 61 11.94 -14.65 -12.50
C ILE A 61 12.88 -14.74 -11.29
N GLU A 62 14.14 -14.35 -11.47
CA GLU A 62 15.13 -14.29 -10.41
C GLU A 62 15.55 -12.83 -10.18
N VAL A 63 15.55 -12.39 -8.92
CA VAL A 63 15.99 -11.06 -8.51
C VAL A 63 17.10 -11.19 -7.52
N THR A 64 18.22 -10.51 -7.75
CA THR A 64 19.41 -10.56 -6.89
C THR A 64 19.81 -9.15 -6.46
N LEU A 65 19.98 -8.94 -5.15
CA LEU A 65 20.55 -7.72 -4.56
C LEU A 65 22.02 -7.99 -4.30
N SER A 66 22.91 -7.24 -4.96
CA SER A 66 24.36 -7.47 -4.91
C SER A 66 25.07 -6.51 -3.95
N GLU A 67 26.27 -6.90 -3.48
CA GLU A 67 27.13 -6.11 -2.57
C GLU A 67 27.50 -4.73 -3.12
N ASP A 68 27.62 -4.62 -4.44
CA ASP A 68 27.99 -3.38 -5.13
C ASP A 68 26.82 -2.38 -5.26
N GLY A 69 25.69 -2.68 -4.64
CA GLY A 69 24.48 -1.84 -4.64
C GLY A 69 23.59 -2.01 -5.87
N SER A 70 23.94 -2.93 -6.79
CA SER A 70 23.09 -3.25 -7.95
C SER A 70 21.91 -4.15 -7.58
N CYS A 71 20.87 -4.06 -8.41
CA CYS A 71 19.79 -5.03 -8.49
C CYS A 71 19.82 -5.68 -9.88
N GLU A 72 19.78 -7.01 -9.91
CA GLU A 72 19.70 -7.80 -11.13
C GLU A 72 18.36 -8.52 -11.19
N VAL A 73 17.69 -8.46 -12.34
CA VAL A 73 16.44 -9.17 -12.63
C VAL A 73 16.65 -10.00 -13.87
N SER A 74 16.44 -11.30 -13.77
CA SER A 74 16.58 -12.27 -14.87
C SER A 74 15.29 -13.05 -15.05
N ASP A 75 14.85 -13.24 -16.29
CA ASP A 75 13.70 -14.06 -16.66
C ASP A 75 14.05 -15.13 -17.70
N ASP A 76 13.18 -16.14 -17.83
CA ASP A 76 13.24 -17.18 -18.85
C ASP A 76 12.25 -16.95 -20.01
N GLY A 77 11.89 -15.69 -20.26
CA GLY A 77 10.98 -15.28 -21.34
C GLY A 77 11.58 -15.41 -22.73
N ARG A 78 10.95 -14.77 -23.73
CA ARG A 78 11.42 -14.82 -25.13
C ARG A 78 12.71 -14.03 -25.40
N GLY A 79 13.13 -13.17 -24.48
CA GLY A 79 14.17 -12.18 -24.69
C GLY A 79 13.70 -10.99 -25.54
N ILE A 80 14.17 -9.78 -25.21
CA ILE A 80 13.86 -8.56 -25.97
C ILE A 80 14.31 -8.75 -27.43
N PRO A 81 13.54 -8.31 -28.45
CA PRO A 81 13.94 -8.39 -29.85
C PRO A 81 15.26 -7.66 -30.13
N VAL A 82 16.19 -8.32 -30.80
CA VAL A 82 17.56 -7.84 -31.06
C VAL A 82 17.78 -7.24 -32.43
N GLY A 83 16.77 -7.35 -33.32
CA GLY A 83 16.82 -6.79 -34.69
C GLY A 83 16.74 -5.27 -34.71
N LEU A 84 17.09 -4.66 -35.86
CA LEU A 84 16.96 -3.22 -36.10
C LEU A 84 15.50 -2.78 -36.00
N HIS A 85 15.27 -1.63 -35.41
CA HIS A 85 13.93 -1.06 -35.24
C HIS A 85 13.47 -0.38 -36.56
N HIS A 86 12.23 -0.63 -36.98
CA HIS A 86 11.73 -0.17 -38.28
C HIS A 86 11.63 1.36 -38.45
N GLN A 87 11.55 2.12 -37.36
CA GLN A 87 11.51 3.60 -37.36
C GLN A 87 12.85 4.25 -37.01
N TYR A 88 13.76 3.52 -36.35
CA TYR A 88 15.07 3.98 -35.94
C TYR A 88 16.13 3.10 -36.60
N GLU A 89 16.46 3.41 -37.87
CA GLU A 89 17.29 2.56 -38.73
C GLU A 89 18.69 2.25 -38.18
N GLU A 90 19.19 3.05 -37.24
CA GLU A 90 20.51 2.90 -36.62
C GLU A 90 20.48 2.21 -35.26
N LEU A 91 19.29 1.96 -34.69
CA LEU A 91 19.12 1.37 -33.36
C LEU A 91 18.41 0.02 -33.44
N THR A 92 18.83 -0.89 -32.58
CA THR A 92 18.09 -2.14 -32.37
C THR A 92 16.82 -1.90 -31.56
N ALA A 93 15.84 -2.81 -31.63
CA ALA A 93 14.63 -2.72 -30.85
C ALA A 93 14.95 -2.67 -29.34
N ALA A 94 15.94 -3.41 -28.89
CA ALA A 94 16.42 -3.40 -27.51
C ALA A 94 17.00 -2.02 -27.10
N GLU A 95 17.82 -1.40 -27.94
CA GLU A 95 18.33 -0.04 -27.69
C GLU A 95 17.20 0.99 -27.64
N VAL A 96 16.20 0.86 -28.51
CA VAL A 96 15.04 1.79 -28.56
C VAL A 96 14.20 1.70 -27.29
N VAL A 97 13.84 0.51 -26.78
CA VAL A 97 13.00 0.40 -25.59
C VAL A 97 13.70 0.91 -24.31
N LEU A 98 15.04 0.94 -24.30
CA LEU A 98 15.82 1.45 -23.17
C LEU A 98 16.12 2.95 -23.25
N THR A 99 16.03 3.59 -24.41
CA THR A 99 16.44 4.99 -24.61
C THR A 99 15.32 5.91 -25.06
N VAL A 100 14.23 5.38 -25.63
CA VAL A 100 13.12 6.17 -26.16
C VAL A 100 11.89 6.00 -25.27
N LEU A 101 11.36 7.11 -24.78
CA LEU A 101 10.10 7.10 -24.03
C LEU A 101 8.92 6.75 -24.96
N HIS A 102 7.94 6.02 -24.41
CA HIS A 102 6.76 5.56 -25.14
C HIS A 102 7.12 4.62 -26.31
N ALA A 103 8.17 3.82 -26.14
CA ALA A 103 8.55 2.74 -27.05
C ALA A 103 8.30 1.39 -26.38
N GLY A 104 7.70 0.44 -27.11
CA GLY A 104 7.48 -0.91 -26.60
C GLY A 104 6.54 -1.74 -27.46
N GLY A 105 6.62 -3.06 -27.34
CA GLY A 105 5.80 -4.03 -28.08
C GLY A 105 4.35 -4.17 -27.59
N LYS A 106 3.94 -3.35 -26.60
CA LYS A 106 2.62 -3.43 -25.94
C LYS A 106 1.58 -2.44 -26.52
N PHE A 107 1.97 -1.63 -27.52
CA PHE A 107 1.10 -0.67 -28.21
C PHE A 107 0.41 -1.30 -29.44
N GLY A 108 -0.55 -2.21 -29.24
CA GLY A 108 -1.42 -2.71 -30.32
C GLY A 108 -0.81 -3.77 -31.24
N GLY A 109 0.26 -4.46 -30.81
CA GLY A 109 0.85 -5.60 -31.54
C GLY A 109 0.25 -6.94 -31.12
N GLU A 110 0.41 -7.98 -31.95
CA GLU A 110 -0.01 -9.37 -31.63
C GLU A 110 0.82 -10.01 -30.51
N GLY A 111 1.88 -9.34 -30.02
CA GLY A 111 2.85 -9.89 -29.08
C GLY A 111 2.36 -10.02 -27.63
N TYR A 112 1.47 -9.14 -27.19
CA TYR A 112 0.88 -9.14 -25.84
C TYR A 112 -0.61 -8.83 -25.94
N LYS A 113 -1.45 -9.82 -25.65
CA LYS A 113 -2.91 -9.64 -25.58
C LYS A 113 -3.34 -9.00 -24.27
N VAL A 114 -2.61 -9.26 -23.21
CA VAL A 114 -2.82 -8.72 -21.85
C VAL A 114 -1.47 -8.27 -21.33
N SER A 115 -1.37 -7.09 -20.78
CA SER A 115 -0.17 -6.59 -20.12
C SER A 115 -0.51 -5.61 -19.00
N GLY A 116 0.31 -5.56 -17.94
CA GLY A 116 0.26 -4.55 -16.88
C GLY A 116 0.96 -3.25 -17.26
N GLY A 117 2.00 -3.34 -18.10
CA GLY A 117 2.75 -2.20 -18.63
C GLY A 117 2.02 -1.50 -19.76
N LEU A 118 1.47 -0.30 -19.51
CA LEU A 118 0.62 0.43 -20.47
C LEU A 118 1.32 1.58 -21.18
N HIS A 119 2.37 2.15 -20.60
CA HIS A 119 2.92 3.42 -21.05
C HIS A 119 4.20 3.31 -21.88
N GLY A 120 4.85 2.13 -21.91
CA GLY A 120 6.10 1.91 -22.65
C GLY A 120 7.24 2.80 -22.18
N VAL A 121 7.29 3.10 -20.87
CA VAL A 121 8.33 3.97 -20.28
C VAL A 121 9.12 3.30 -19.17
N GLY A 122 8.66 2.19 -18.59
CA GLY A 122 9.23 1.62 -17.38
C GLY A 122 10.73 1.39 -17.45
N ILE A 123 11.18 0.59 -18.44
CA ILE A 123 12.62 0.25 -18.54
C ILE A 123 13.48 1.46 -18.94
N SER A 124 12.97 2.38 -19.74
CA SER A 124 13.69 3.62 -20.07
C SER A 124 13.79 4.59 -18.89
N VAL A 125 12.80 4.57 -17.99
CA VAL A 125 12.84 5.29 -16.71
C VAL A 125 13.90 4.68 -15.78
N VAL A 126 13.98 3.35 -15.69
CA VAL A 126 15.05 2.67 -14.92
C VAL A 126 16.42 3.08 -15.46
N ASN A 127 16.60 3.07 -16.77
CA ASN A 127 17.85 3.49 -17.42
C ASN A 127 18.18 4.96 -17.12
N ALA A 128 17.21 5.85 -17.24
CA ALA A 128 17.41 7.28 -16.95
C ALA A 128 17.80 7.58 -15.49
N LEU A 129 17.28 6.79 -14.53
CA LEU A 129 17.48 7.02 -13.09
C LEU A 129 18.59 6.15 -12.48
N SER A 130 19.36 5.46 -13.33
CA SER A 130 20.50 4.64 -12.94
C SER A 130 21.82 5.26 -13.37
N SER A 131 22.87 5.08 -12.57
CA SER A 131 24.24 5.45 -12.93
C SER A 131 24.80 4.51 -13.99
N ARG A 132 24.38 3.25 -13.98
CA ARG A 132 24.71 2.22 -14.97
C ARG A 132 23.56 1.24 -15.12
N VAL A 133 23.38 0.71 -16.35
CA VAL A 133 22.47 -0.41 -16.67
C VAL A 133 23.20 -1.36 -17.62
N GLU A 134 23.18 -2.64 -17.28
CA GLU A 134 23.68 -3.74 -18.12
C GLU A 134 22.52 -4.61 -18.54
N VAL A 135 22.48 -5.02 -19.80
CA VAL A 135 21.42 -5.87 -20.35
C VAL A 135 22.04 -7.03 -21.12
N GLU A 136 21.67 -8.23 -20.68
CA GLU A 136 21.95 -9.46 -21.42
C GLU A 136 20.65 -10.01 -22.00
N ILE A 137 20.67 -10.46 -23.24
CA ILE A 137 19.52 -11.04 -23.93
C ILE A 137 19.93 -12.38 -24.53
N ASP A 138 19.34 -13.46 -24.03
CA ASP A 138 19.47 -14.78 -24.61
C ASP A 138 18.34 -15.00 -25.61
N ARG A 139 18.67 -15.02 -26.91
CA ARG A 139 17.68 -15.17 -28.01
C ARG A 139 18.29 -15.79 -29.25
N GLU A 140 17.54 -16.65 -29.92
CA GLU A 140 17.94 -17.27 -31.21
C GLU A 140 19.27 -18.04 -31.14
N GLY A 141 19.55 -18.61 -29.93
CA GLY A 141 20.77 -19.39 -29.66
C GLY A 141 22.01 -18.56 -29.35
N SER A 142 21.90 -17.24 -29.34
CA SER A 142 23.00 -16.32 -29.03
C SER A 142 22.72 -15.51 -27.76
N ARG A 143 23.78 -15.16 -27.07
CA ARG A 143 23.75 -14.16 -25.98
C ARG A 143 24.21 -12.82 -26.55
N TYR A 144 23.41 -11.81 -26.30
CA TYR A 144 23.68 -10.42 -26.64
C TYR A 144 23.93 -9.63 -25.38
N TYR A 145 24.78 -8.60 -25.46
CA TYR A 145 25.11 -7.69 -24.37
C TYR A 145 25.10 -6.25 -24.84
N MET A 146 24.62 -5.35 -24.00
CA MET A 146 24.77 -3.91 -24.13
C MET A 146 24.81 -3.26 -22.74
N ASP A 147 25.41 -2.08 -22.62
CA ASP A 147 25.36 -1.30 -21.38
C ASP A 147 25.20 0.20 -21.60
N PHE A 148 24.70 0.84 -20.56
CA PHE A 148 24.42 2.26 -20.49
C PHE A 148 25.02 2.84 -19.22
N VAL A 149 25.45 4.10 -19.29
CA VAL A 149 26.04 4.85 -18.17
C VAL A 149 25.42 6.24 -18.09
N GLU A 150 25.64 6.92 -16.95
CA GLU A 150 25.29 8.34 -16.75
C GLU A 150 23.83 8.68 -17.10
N GLY A 151 22.89 7.83 -16.72
CA GLY A 151 21.48 8.08 -16.93
C GLY A 151 20.98 7.80 -18.34
N GLY A 152 21.51 6.76 -18.98
CA GLY A 152 21.02 6.22 -20.24
C GLY A 152 21.86 6.56 -21.47
N ARG A 153 23.08 7.09 -21.29
CA ARG A 153 24.04 7.21 -22.37
C ARG A 153 24.54 5.82 -22.77
N LEU A 154 24.30 5.43 -23.99
CA LEU A 154 24.77 4.16 -24.54
C LEU A 154 26.31 4.12 -24.54
N GLU A 155 26.89 3.15 -23.83
CA GLU A 155 28.34 2.93 -23.76
C GLU A 155 28.76 1.81 -24.71
N THR A 156 28.14 0.64 -24.59
CA THR A 156 28.35 -0.48 -25.48
C THR A 156 27.08 -0.80 -26.24
N ARG A 157 27.13 -0.77 -27.57
CA ARG A 157 26.00 -1.16 -28.43
C ARG A 157 25.70 -2.64 -28.33
N LEU A 158 24.44 -3.00 -28.59
CA LEU A 158 24.02 -4.39 -28.60
C LEU A 158 24.89 -5.22 -29.58
N ALA A 159 25.56 -6.20 -29.04
CA ALA A 159 26.41 -7.12 -29.80
C ALA A 159 26.34 -8.53 -29.23
N VAL A 160 26.62 -9.52 -30.07
CA VAL A 160 26.76 -10.91 -29.62
C VAL A 160 27.99 -11.00 -28.69
N SER A 161 27.78 -11.48 -27.49
CA SER A 161 28.81 -11.72 -26.46
C SER A 161 29.19 -13.19 -26.34
N GLY A 162 28.36 -14.10 -26.86
CA GLY A 162 28.61 -15.55 -26.85
C GLY A 162 27.39 -16.35 -27.32
N ASP A 163 27.46 -17.65 -27.07
CA ASP A 163 26.31 -18.55 -27.29
C ASP A 163 25.39 -18.47 -26.04
N SER A 164 24.07 -18.59 -26.28
CA SER A 164 23.12 -18.74 -25.19
C SER A 164 23.37 -20.05 -24.44
N PRO A 165 23.51 -20.05 -23.11
CA PRO A 165 23.69 -21.26 -22.34
C PRO A 165 22.54 -22.23 -22.55
N ASP A 166 22.83 -23.48 -22.90
CA ASP A 166 21.85 -24.56 -23.12
C ASP A 166 20.68 -24.20 -24.07
N GLY A 167 20.88 -23.20 -24.93
CA GLY A 167 19.84 -22.71 -25.89
C GLY A 167 18.65 -22.03 -25.19
N ARG A 168 18.80 -21.57 -23.95
CA ARG A 168 17.76 -20.83 -23.22
C ARG A 168 17.43 -19.51 -23.90
N THR A 169 16.26 -18.98 -23.60
CA THR A 169 15.87 -17.61 -23.94
C THR A 169 15.61 -16.83 -22.65
N GLY A 170 15.67 -15.51 -22.69
CA GLY A 170 15.37 -14.66 -21.55
C GLY A 170 16.03 -13.29 -21.63
N THR A 171 15.73 -12.47 -20.64
CA THR A 171 16.35 -11.15 -20.46
C THR A 171 16.91 -11.03 -19.06
N THR A 172 18.12 -10.49 -18.94
CA THR A 172 18.71 -10.12 -17.66
C THR A 172 19.01 -8.62 -17.69
N VAL A 173 18.49 -7.89 -16.71
CA VAL A 173 18.74 -6.45 -16.54
C VAL A 173 19.36 -6.24 -15.17
N ARG A 174 20.58 -5.68 -15.14
CA ARG A 174 21.28 -5.28 -13.94
C ARG A 174 21.43 -3.77 -13.91
N PHE A 175 21.09 -3.12 -12.82
CA PHE A 175 21.13 -1.66 -12.73
C PHE A 175 21.59 -1.17 -11.36
N TRP A 176 22.24 -0.01 -11.37
CA TRP A 176 22.74 0.70 -10.18
C TRP A 176 21.99 2.02 -10.07
N PRO A 177 21.13 2.21 -9.06
CA PRO A 177 20.43 3.48 -8.86
C PRO A 177 21.41 4.66 -8.75
N ASP A 178 21.03 5.82 -9.30
CA ASP A 178 21.89 7.01 -9.28
C ASP A 178 21.76 7.75 -7.94
N GLY A 179 22.82 7.69 -7.11
CA GLY A 179 22.90 8.37 -5.81
C GLY A 179 22.83 9.90 -5.86
N SER A 180 22.90 10.51 -7.06
CA SER A 180 22.65 11.95 -7.23
C SER A 180 21.16 12.29 -7.33
N ILE A 181 20.28 11.29 -7.52
CA ILE A 181 18.83 11.43 -7.67
C ILE A 181 18.09 10.93 -6.44
N PHE A 182 18.49 9.77 -5.93
CA PHE A 182 17.84 9.12 -4.78
C PHE A 182 18.49 9.54 -3.46
N ASP A 183 17.64 9.79 -2.46
CA ASP A 183 18.09 10.11 -1.10
C ASP A 183 18.80 8.91 -0.44
N GLU A 184 18.40 7.70 -0.80
CA GLU A 184 18.96 6.41 -0.39
C GLU A 184 18.95 5.46 -1.60
N THR A 185 20.05 4.69 -1.81
CA THR A 185 20.14 3.71 -2.91
C THR A 185 20.06 2.26 -2.43
N ARG A 186 19.77 2.04 -1.13
CA ARG A 186 19.71 0.71 -0.54
C ARG A 186 18.30 0.11 -0.64
N PHE A 187 18.18 -0.98 -1.38
CA PHE A 187 16.95 -1.75 -1.50
C PHE A 187 16.62 -2.49 -0.19
N ARG A 188 15.34 -2.51 0.18
CA ARG A 188 14.82 -3.24 1.35
C ARG A 188 14.29 -4.59 0.90
N PHE A 189 14.93 -5.67 1.39
CA PHE A 189 14.54 -7.05 1.05
C PHE A 189 13.06 -7.33 1.33
N GLN A 190 12.58 -6.94 2.51
CA GLN A 190 11.20 -7.20 2.92
C GLN A 190 10.18 -6.54 1.98
N THR A 191 10.40 -5.28 1.58
CA THR A 191 9.52 -4.55 0.67
C THR A 191 9.40 -5.24 -0.70
N LEU A 192 10.52 -5.74 -1.23
CA LEU A 192 10.53 -6.50 -2.48
C LEU A 192 9.88 -7.87 -2.32
N SER A 193 10.20 -8.58 -1.24
CA SER A 193 9.67 -9.90 -0.90
C SER A 193 8.14 -9.92 -0.86
N GLU A 194 7.52 -8.97 -0.15
CA GLU A 194 6.07 -8.84 -0.05
C GLU A 194 5.41 -8.59 -1.41
N ARG A 195 6.00 -7.73 -2.24
CA ARG A 195 5.50 -7.46 -3.59
C ARG A 195 5.60 -8.68 -4.49
N PHE A 196 6.73 -9.40 -4.45
CA PHE A 196 6.94 -10.58 -5.29
C PHE A 196 6.05 -11.75 -4.88
N GLN A 197 5.79 -11.91 -3.59
CA GLN A 197 4.82 -12.90 -3.11
C GLN A 197 3.43 -12.64 -3.69
N MET A 198 2.97 -11.38 -3.67
CA MET A 198 1.69 -11.00 -4.26
C MET A 198 1.66 -11.26 -5.78
N MET A 199 2.74 -10.91 -6.50
CA MET A 199 2.84 -11.17 -7.94
C MET A 199 2.78 -12.68 -8.26
N ALA A 200 3.42 -13.52 -7.44
CA ALA A 200 3.37 -14.97 -7.61
C ALA A 200 1.96 -15.55 -7.36
N PHE A 201 1.21 -15.02 -6.38
CA PHE A 201 -0.20 -15.39 -6.18
C PHE A 201 -1.10 -15.02 -7.36
N LEU A 202 -0.90 -13.84 -7.96
CA LEU A 202 -1.71 -13.35 -9.08
C LEU A 202 -1.38 -14.03 -10.42
N ASN A 203 -0.20 -14.65 -10.52
CA ASN A 203 0.26 -15.33 -11.72
C ASN A 203 0.51 -16.81 -11.42
N ARG A 204 -0.56 -17.59 -11.48
CA ARG A 204 -0.58 -19.02 -11.17
C ARG A 204 0.58 -19.77 -11.82
N GLY A 205 1.40 -20.47 -11.01
CA GLY A 205 2.54 -21.27 -11.44
C GLY A 205 3.81 -20.48 -11.74
N LEU A 206 3.77 -19.14 -11.79
CA LEU A 206 4.98 -18.32 -11.92
C LEU A 206 5.84 -18.43 -10.66
N ARG A 207 7.12 -18.73 -10.87
CA ARG A 207 8.13 -18.78 -9.82
C ARG A 207 8.88 -17.45 -9.73
N ILE A 208 8.90 -16.83 -8.57
CA ILE A 208 9.68 -15.61 -8.32
C ILE A 208 10.63 -15.86 -7.16
N ARG A 209 11.91 -15.67 -7.40
CA ARG A 209 12.99 -15.89 -6.44
C ARG A 209 13.70 -14.58 -6.15
N LEU A 210 13.87 -14.23 -4.87
CA LEU A 210 14.63 -13.06 -4.44
C LEU A 210 15.81 -13.53 -3.58
N ARG A 211 17.02 -13.09 -3.94
CA ARG A 211 18.26 -13.36 -3.19
C ARG A 211 18.90 -12.07 -2.73
N ASP A 212 19.36 -12.06 -1.49
CA ASP A 212 20.19 -10.99 -0.94
C ASP A 212 21.63 -11.50 -0.75
N GLU A 213 22.54 -11.00 -1.57
CA GLU A 213 23.96 -11.37 -1.55
C GLU A 213 24.83 -10.34 -0.81
N ARG A 214 24.23 -9.34 -0.18
CA ARG A 214 24.95 -8.32 0.58
C ARG A 214 25.52 -8.90 1.88
N THR A 215 26.80 -8.66 2.15
CA THR A 215 27.54 -9.31 3.25
C THR A 215 27.16 -8.83 4.65
N ASP A 216 26.59 -7.64 4.76
CA ASP A 216 26.19 -7.02 6.03
C ASP A 216 24.82 -7.50 6.54
N GLU A 217 24.10 -8.28 5.75
CA GLU A 217 22.82 -8.91 6.10
C GLU A 217 22.96 -10.45 6.08
N SER A 218 22.15 -11.14 6.85
CA SER A 218 22.04 -12.59 6.69
C SER A 218 21.58 -12.85 5.25
N ARG A 219 22.22 -13.81 4.56
CA ARG A 219 21.80 -14.22 3.21
C ARG A 219 20.37 -14.69 3.25
N ASP A 220 19.44 -13.77 2.99
CA ASP A 220 18.03 -14.07 2.92
C ASP A 220 17.70 -14.45 1.47
N GLU A 221 17.01 -15.57 1.32
CA GLU A 221 16.47 -16.03 0.04
C GLU A 221 15.02 -16.41 0.26
N VAL A 222 14.16 -15.98 -0.66
CA VAL A 222 12.76 -16.41 -0.73
C VAL A 222 12.44 -16.93 -2.13
N ASP A 223 11.57 -17.93 -2.20
CA ASP A 223 11.17 -18.60 -3.42
C ASP A 223 9.65 -18.78 -3.39
N TYR A 224 8.96 -18.03 -4.21
CA TYR A 224 7.50 -17.99 -4.28
C TYR A 224 7.00 -18.66 -5.55
N GLN A 225 6.14 -19.67 -5.39
CA GLN A 225 5.42 -20.31 -6.49
C GLN A 225 4.11 -20.88 -5.94
N TYR A 226 2.98 -20.52 -6.55
CA TYR A 226 1.65 -20.90 -6.07
C TYR A 226 0.82 -21.53 -7.20
N GLU A 227 0.60 -22.84 -7.11
CA GLU A 227 -0.18 -23.59 -8.09
C GLU A 227 -1.69 -23.31 -7.98
N GLY A 228 -2.18 -22.91 -6.83
CA GLY A 228 -3.56 -22.50 -6.61
C GLY A 228 -3.85 -21.05 -6.98
N GLY A 229 -2.80 -20.23 -7.25
CA GLY A 229 -2.94 -18.84 -7.63
C GLY A 229 -3.70 -18.01 -6.59
N ILE A 230 -4.78 -17.33 -7.00
CA ILE A 230 -5.57 -16.49 -6.08
C ILE A 230 -6.32 -17.27 -4.99
N ARG A 231 -6.49 -18.61 -5.12
CA ARG A 231 -7.01 -19.45 -4.02
C ARG A 231 -6.00 -19.52 -2.88
N ASP A 232 -4.72 -19.72 -3.22
CA ASP A 232 -3.62 -19.74 -2.24
C ASP A 232 -3.49 -18.36 -1.59
N PHE A 233 -3.75 -17.29 -2.34
CA PHE A 233 -3.75 -15.94 -1.81
C PHE A 233 -4.83 -15.73 -0.73
N VAL A 234 -6.08 -16.14 -0.99
CA VAL A 234 -7.16 -16.09 0.01
C VAL A 234 -6.83 -16.94 1.24
N ALA A 235 -6.29 -18.16 1.02
CA ALA A 235 -5.86 -19.02 2.12
C ALA A 235 -4.76 -18.36 2.96
N HIS A 236 -3.80 -17.70 2.32
CA HIS A 236 -2.72 -16.95 2.98
C HIS A 236 -3.26 -15.80 3.83
N VAL A 237 -4.09 -14.92 3.28
CA VAL A 237 -4.72 -13.79 3.99
C VAL A 237 -5.60 -14.26 5.15
N ASN A 238 -6.20 -15.45 5.05
CA ASN A 238 -7.03 -16.03 6.11
C ASN A 238 -6.25 -16.94 7.07
N ALA A 239 -4.95 -17.14 6.88
CA ALA A 239 -4.16 -18.06 7.71
C ALA A 239 -4.19 -17.73 9.21
N SER A 240 -4.35 -16.45 9.57
CA SER A 240 -4.48 -15.97 10.96
C SER A 240 -5.93 -15.79 11.43
N LYS A 241 -6.94 -16.14 10.59
CA LYS A 241 -8.37 -15.97 10.85
C LYS A 241 -9.05 -17.32 10.97
N GLU A 242 -10.07 -17.41 11.82
CA GLU A 242 -10.92 -18.59 11.91
C GLU A 242 -11.92 -18.60 10.75
N SER A 243 -11.72 -19.50 9.78
CA SER A 243 -12.59 -19.62 8.61
C SER A 243 -13.91 -20.31 8.94
N LEU A 244 -15.01 -19.90 8.31
CA LEU A 244 -16.33 -20.56 8.48
C LEU A 244 -16.38 -21.96 7.84
N PHE A 245 -15.55 -22.20 6.84
CA PHE A 245 -15.42 -23.47 6.12
C PHE A 245 -14.00 -23.62 5.59
N ALA A 246 -13.55 -24.84 5.36
CA ALA A 246 -12.15 -25.15 5.09
C ALA A 246 -11.71 -24.80 3.65
N GLU A 247 -12.58 -25.04 2.67
CA GLU A 247 -12.25 -24.88 1.26
C GLU A 247 -12.45 -23.43 0.79
N VAL A 248 -11.48 -22.91 0.03
CA VAL A 248 -11.60 -21.59 -0.62
C VAL A 248 -12.48 -21.75 -1.86
N GLY A 249 -13.59 -21.00 -1.89
CA GLY A 249 -14.47 -20.92 -3.05
C GLY A 249 -13.75 -20.23 -4.22
N TYR A 250 -14.05 -20.70 -5.44
CA TYR A 250 -13.46 -20.15 -6.65
C TYR A 250 -14.45 -20.15 -7.79
N ILE A 251 -14.50 -19.06 -8.52
CA ILE A 251 -15.29 -18.92 -9.75
C ILE A 251 -14.47 -18.22 -10.82
N GLU A 252 -14.69 -18.57 -12.09
CA GLU A 252 -14.01 -17.99 -13.22
C GLU A 252 -14.96 -17.80 -14.40
N GLY A 253 -14.60 -16.88 -15.30
CA GLY A 253 -15.32 -16.64 -16.55
C GLY A 253 -14.41 -16.01 -17.59
N ILE A 254 -14.59 -16.41 -18.84
CA ILE A 254 -13.87 -15.89 -20.00
C ILE A 254 -14.89 -15.48 -21.06
N GLU A 255 -14.79 -14.27 -21.58
CA GLU A 255 -15.63 -13.75 -22.66
C GLU A 255 -14.83 -12.76 -23.51
N ASP A 256 -14.83 -12.92 -24.81
CA ASP A 256 -14.16 -12.05 -25.79
C ASP A 256 -12.66 -11.78 -25.48
N GLY A 257 -11.97 -12.77 -24.89
CA GLY A 257 -10.56 -12.64 -24.51
C GLY A 257 -10.32 -11.87 -23.22
N GLN A 258 -11.37 -11.46 -22.52
CA GLN A 258 -11.31 -10.91 -21.17
C GLN A 258 -11.54 -12.05 -20.15
N GLU A 259 -10.82 -12.00 -19.04
CA GLU A 259 -10.87 -13.04 -18.02
C GLU A 259 -11.27 -12.44 -16.66
N VAL A 260 -12.03 -13.21 -15.91
CA VAL A 260 -12.42 -12.90 -14.53
C VAL A 260 -12.14 -14.12 -13.67
N GLU A 261 -11.42 -13.93 -12.60
CA GLU A 261 -11.22 -14.92 -11.54
C GLU A 261 -11.61 -14.32 -10.19
N VAL A 262 -12.32 -15.06 -9.38
CA VAL A 262 -12.63 -14.68 -8.01
C VAL A 262 -12.41 -15.87 -7.08
N ALA A 263 -11.55 -15.68 -6.09
CA ALA A 263 -11.43 -16.60 -4.96
C ALA A 263 -12.00 -15.94 -3.71
N PHE A 264 -12.71 -16.71 -2.86
CA PHE A 264 -13.38 -16.16 -1.70
C PHE A 264 -13.53 -17.17 -0.56
N GLN A 265 -13.52 -16.66 0.66
CA GLN A 265 -13.80 -17.43 1.87
C GLN A 265 -14.32 -16.48 2.96
N TRP A 266 -15.28 -16.94 3.76
CA TRP A 266 -15.74 -16.21 4.94
C TRP A 266 -15.04 -16.72 6.20
N ASN A 267 -14.76 -15.80 7.10
CA ASN A 267 -14.20 -16.05 8.44
C ASN A 267 -15.13 -15.52 9.53
N THR A 268 -14.82 -15.80 10.79
CA THR A 268 -15.62 -15.38 11.94
C THR A 268 -15.49 -13.90 12.29
N GLY A 269 -14.53 -13.18 11.70
CA GLY A 269 -14.28 -11.76 11.90
C GLY A 269 -15.45 -10.85 11.51
N PHE A 270 -15.36 -9.59 11.88
CA PHE A 270 -16.42 -8.58 11.70
C PHE A 270 -16.07 -7.53 10.63
N ASN A 271 -14.93 -7.65 9.99
CA ASN A 271 -14.50 -6.74 8.94
C ASN A 271 -15.28 -6.99 7.64
N SER A 272 -15.73 -5.93 6.97
CA SER A 272 -16.42 -5.98 5.67
C SER A 272 -15.53 -5.58 4.47
N ASP A 273 -14.27 -5.22 4.72
CA ASP A 273 -13.33 -4.67 3.73
C ASP A 273 -12.28 -5.67 3.23
N GLY A 274 -12.53 -6.96 3.35
CA GLY A 274 -11.61 -8.00 2.88
C GLY A 274 -11.69 -8.30 1.38
N LEU A 275 -12.26 -7.41 0.56
CA LEU A 275 -12.26 -7.53 -0.89
C LEU A 275 -11.06 -6.77 -1.47
N HIS A 276 -10.18 -7.50 -2.16
CA HIS A 276 -9.01 -6.97 -2.85
C HIS A 276 -9.17 -7.22 -4.35
N SER A 277 -9.04 -6.15 -5.15
CA SER A 277 -9.29 -6.21 -6.59
C SER A 277 -8.04 -5.83 -7.41
N PHE A 278 -7.88 -6.54 -8.54
CA PHE A 278 -6.73 -6.42 -9.42
C PHE A 278 -7.17 -6.38 -10.88
N ALA A 279 -6.46 -5.60 -11.69
CA ALA A 279 -6.62 -5.57 -13.14
C ALA A 279 -5.25 -5.72 -13.81
N ASN A 280 -5.06 -6.75 -14.62
CA ASN A 280 -3.78 -7.12 -15.24
C ASN A 280 -2.61 -7.18 -14.21
N GLY A 281 -2.86 -7.76 -13.01
CA GLY A 281 -1.88 -7.86 -11.94
C GLY A 281 -1.67 -6.56 -11.13
N ILE A 282 -2.30 -5.45 -11.51
CA ILE A 282 -2.20 -4.16 -10.82
C ILE A 282 -3.28 -4.07 -9.75
N ASN A 283 -2.89 -3.72 -8.52
CA ASN A 283 -3.82 -3.54 -7.42
C ASN A 283 -4.66 -2.26 -7.62
N THR A 284 -5.99 -2.42 -7.67
CA THR A 284 -6.94 -1.31 -7.81
C THR A 284 -7.44 -0.88 -6.43
N LEU A 285 -6.64 -0.09 -5.73
CA LEU A 285 -6.89 0.33 -4.34
C LEU A 285 -8.24 1.05 -4.16
N GLU A 286 -8.65 1.83 -5.16
CA GLU A 286 -9.94 2.54 -5.19
C GLU A 286 -11.03 1.73 -5.90
N GLY A 287 -10.78 0.44 -6.19
CA GLY A 287 -11.72 -0.46 -6.84
C GLY A 287 -11.92 -0.12 -8.33
N GLY A 288 -13.17 0.03 -8.72
CA GLY A 288 -13.56 0.35 -10.10
C GLY A 288 -14.73 -0.49 -10.59
N MET A 289 -14.97 -0.47 -11.90
CA MET A 289 -16.13 -1.10 -12.52
C MET A 289 -16.22 -2.62 -12.27
N HIS A 290 -15.11 -3.34 -12.26
CA HIS A 290 -15.05 -4.77 -11.96
C HIS A 290 -15.51 -5.06 -10.51
N GLU A 291 -15.06 -4.26 -9.54
CA GLU A 291 -15.46 -4.40 -8.14
C GLU A 291 -16.94 -4.06 -7.92
N GLU A 292 -17.45 -3.01 -8.56
CA GLU A 292 -18.88 -2.67 -8.53
C GLU A 292 -19.74 -3.82 -9.07
N GLY A 293 -19.28 -4.46 -10.16
CA GLY A 293 -19.94 -5.63 -10.74
C GLY A 293 -20.01 -6.79 -9.75
N PHE A 294 -18.90 -7.10 -9.08
CA PHE A 294 -18.84 -8.15 -8.06
C PHE A 294 -19.73 -7.85 -6.85
N ARG A 295 -19.62 -6.67 -6.24
CA ARG A 295 -20.39 -6.25 -5.06
C ARG A 295 -21.89 -6.31 -5.32
N SER A 296 -22.32 -5.85 -6.49
CA SER A 296 -23.73 -5.87 -6.92
C SER A 296 -24.24 -7.29 -7.09
N ALA A 297 -23.50 -8.14 -7.82
CA ALA A 297 -23.88 -9.53 -8.07
C ALA A 297 -23.89 -10.36 -6.79
N LEU A 298 -22.85 -10.25 -5.96
CA LEU A 298 -22.76 -10.93 -4.67
C LEU A 298 -24.02 -10.65 -3.83
N THR A 299 -24.41 -9.37 -3.72
CA THR A 299 -25.59 -8.98 -2.94
C THR A 299 -26.88 -9.56 -3.52
N ALA A 300 -27.03 -9.55 -4.83
CA ALA A 300 -28.22 -10.07 -5.50
C ALA A 300 -28.33 -11.61 -5.37
N VAL A 301 -27.24 -12.33 -5.59
CA VAL A 301 -27.20 -13.81 -5.51
C VAL A 301 -27.49 -14.28 -4.10
N MET A 302 -26.84 -13.67 -3.09
CA MET A 302 -27.02 -14.06 -1.68
C MET A 302 -28.45 -13.85 -1.21
N ASN A 303 -29.09 -12.73 -1.53
CA ASN A 303 -30.47 -12.48 -1.19
C ASN A 303 -31.42 -13.47 -1.89
N ARG A 304 -31.20 -13.75 -3.18
CA ARG A 304 -31.99 -14.73 -3.95
C ARG A 304 -31.89 -16.13 -3.35
N TYR A 305 -30.67 -16.56 -3.03
CA TYR A 305 -30.43 -17.85 -2.39
C TYR A 305 -31.07 -17.94 -1.01
N ALA A 306 -30.93 -16.93 -0.16
CA ALA A 306 -31.49 -16.89 1.18
C ALA A 306 -33.02 -17.01 1.18
N LYS A 307 -33.71 -16.32 0.25
CA LYS A 307 -35.19 -16.43 0.06
C LYS A 307 -35.58 -17.79 -0.51
N LYS A 308 -34.91 -18.27 -1.56
CA LYS A 308 -35.15 -19.59 -2.17
C LYS A 308 -35.06 -20.73 -1.17
N ARG A 309 -34.12 -20.65 -0.23
CA ARG A 309 -33.90 -21.66 0.82
C ARG A 309 -34.67 -21.39 2.11
N ASN A 310 -35.58 -20.39 2.15
CA ASN A 310 -36.36 -19.97 3.31
C ASN A 310 -35.51 -19.61 4.55
N LEU A 311 -34.26 -19.13 4.33
CA LEU A 311 -33.39 -18.58 5.38
C LEU A 311 -33.78 -17.14 5.72
N LEU A 312 -34.36 -16.42 4.75
CA LEU A 312 -35.06 -15.15 4.88
C LEU A 312 -36.49 -15.34 4.40
N LYS A 313 -37.44 -14.75 5.10
CA LYS A 313 -38.85 -14.72 4.66
C LYS A 313 -39.05 -13.67 3.57
N ASP A 314 -40.07 -13.81 2.73
CA ASP A 314 -40.38 -12.84 1.67
C ASP A 314 -40.60 -11.42 2.20
N ASN A 315 -41.17 -11.30 3.42
CA ASN A 315 -41.46 -10.03 4.08
C ASN A 315 -40.27 -9.48 4.92
N ASP A 316 -39.17 -10.23 5.05
CA ASP A 316 -37.98 -9.73 5.74
C ASP A 316 -37.23 -8.77 4.82
N ASP A 317 -36.60 -7.75 5.41
CA ASP A 317 -35.72 -6.84 4.68
C ASP A 317 -34.55 -7.59 4.05
N ASN A 318 -34.18 -7.22 2.83
CA ASN A 318 -33.01 -7.78 2.17
C ASN A 318 -31.76 -7.49 2.97
N LEU A 319 -30.80 -8.43 2.93
CA LEU A 319 -29.44 -8.22 3.41
C LEU A 319 -28.77 -7.13 2.58
N GLN A 320 -28.11 -6.20 3.22
CA GLN A 320 -27.30 -5.19 2.55
C GLN A 320 -25.91 -5.77 2.19
N GLY A 321 -25.22 -5.11 1.25
CA GLY A 321 -23.91 -5.57 0.82
C GLY A 321 -22.89 -5.67 1.97
N GLU A 322 -22.92 -4.73 2.92
CA GLU A 322 -22.06 -4.74 4.12
C GLU A 322 -22.34 -5.95 5.02
N ASP A 323 -23.63 -6.34 5.19
CA ASP A 323 -24.00 -7.51 5.99
C ASP A 323 -23.43 -8.81 5.39
N ILE A 324 -23.44 -8.91 4.05
CA ILE A 324 -22.97 -10.09 3.31
C ILE A 324 -21.43 -10.13 3.32
N ARG A 325 -20.79 -8.98 3.22
CA ARG A 325 -19.32 -8.91 3.21
C ARG A 325 -18.69 -8.99 4.60
N GLU A 326 -19.46 -8.96 5.70
CA GLU A 326 -18.90 -9.15 7.05
C GLU A 326 -18.13 -10.48 7.14
N GLY A 327 -16.82 -10.42 7.35
CA GLY A 327 -15.92 -11.56 7.42
C GLY A 327 -15.55 -12.17 6.07
N LEU A 328 -15.92 -11.56 4.93
CA LEU A 328 -15.49 -12.01 3.62
C LEU A 328 -14.04 -11.62 3.38
N THR A 329 -13.22 -12.58 2.95
CA THR A 329 -11.96 -12.37 2.25
C THR A 329 -12.15 -12.80 0.81
N ALA A 330 -11.96 -11.90 -0.14
CA ALA A 330 -12.09 -12.19 -1.57
C ALA A 330 -10.99 -11.50 -2.39
N ILE A 331 -10.45 -12.23 -3.35
CA ILE A 331 -9.53 -11.71 -4.37
C ILE A 331 -10.26 -11.73 -5.70
N LEU A 332 -10.43 -10.56 -6.29
CA LEU A 332 -11.00 -10.38 -7.63
C LEU A 332 -9.88 -10.00 -8.59
N SER A 333 -9.57 -10.84 -9.54
CA SER A 333 -8.59 -10.57 -10.59
C SER A 333 -9.26 -10.55 -11.96
N VAL A 334 -9.02 -9.49 -12.73
CA VAL A 334 -9.49 -9.39 -14.11
C VAL A 334 -8.32 -9.17 -15.04
N ARG A 335 -8.41 -9.76 -16.25
CA ARG A 335 -7.44 -9.59 -17.32
C ARG A 335 -8.14 -9.09 -18.58
N LEU A 336 -7.63 -8.02 -19.15
CA LEU A 336 -8.20 -7.38 -20.34
C LEU A 336 -7.12 -6.73 -21.18
N SER A 337 -7.38 -6.60 -22.50
CA SER A 337 -6.40 -6.12 -23.47
C SER A 337 -6.15 -4.62 -23.40
N ASP A 338 -7.16 -3.82 -23.04
CA ASP A 338 -7.08 -2.34 -23.02
C ASP A 338 -7.63 -1.79 -21.68
N PRO A 339 -6.88 -1.90 -20.57
CA PRO A 339 -7.33 -1.40 -19.29
C PRO A 339 -7.28 0.13 -19.25
N GLN A 340 -8.42 0.73 -18.88
CA GLN A 340 -8.57 2.17 -18.70
C GLN A 340 -8.60 2.48 -17.21
N PHE A 341 -7.51 3.07 -16.70
CA PHE A 341 -7.40 3.46 -15.31
C PHE A 341 -7.69 4.95 -15.12
N GLU A 342 -8.31 5.29 -14.00
CA GLU A 342 -8.42 6.67 -13.57
C GLU A 342 -7.08 7.10 -12.91
N GLY A 343 -6.39 8.07 -13.53
CA GLY A 343 -5.14 8.63 -13.02
C GLY A 343 -3.87 7.81 -13.26
N GLN A 344 -2.72 8.44 -12.98
CA GLN A 344 -1.38 7.87 -13.19
C GLN A 344 -1.07 6.71 -12.24
N THR A 345 -1.66 6.71 -11.05
CA THR A 345 -1.44 5.68 -10.02
C THR A 345 -2.13 4.37 -10.31
N LYS A 346 -2.98 4.31 -11.37
CA LYS A 346 -3.74 3.13 -11.79
C LYS A 346 -4.63 2.55 -10.67
N SER A 347 -5.06 3.37 -9.73
CA SER A 347 -5.75 2.93 -8.51
C SER A 347 -7.19 2.49 -8.74
N LYS A 348 -7.82 2.87 -9.88
CA LYS A 348 -9.22 2.59 -10.18
C LYS A 348 -9.43 2.19 -11.63
N LEU A 349 -10.11 1.07 -11.87
CA LEU A 349 -10.44 0.59 -13.22
C LEU A 349 -11.75 1.21 -13.72
N GLY A 350 -11.68 1.89 -14.90
CA GLY A 350 -12.81 2.59 -15.53
C GLY A 350 -13.63 1.78 -16.55
N ASN A 351 -13.15 0.62 -17.00
CA ASN A 351 -13.76 -0.19 -18.07
C ASN A 351 -15.18 -0.67 -17.72
N VAL A 352 -16.20 -0.07 -18.31
CA VAL A 352 -17.62 -0.36 -18.05
C VAL A 352 -18.01 -1.80 -18.44
N GLU A 353 -17.41 -2.33 -19.52
CA GLU A 353 -17.62 -3.71 -19.97
C GLU A 353 -17.23 -4.73 -18.88
N MET A 354 -16.18 -4.47 -18.11
CA MET A 354 -15.74 -5.35 -17.02
C MET A 354 -16.79 -5.46 -15.90
N ARG A 355 -17.55 -4.40 -15.63
CA ARG A 355 -18.67 -4.46 -14.69
C ARG A 355 -19.69 -5.53 -15.10
N SER A 356 -20.06 -5.53 -16.38
CA SER A 356 -21.06 -6.45 -16.92
C SER A 356 -20.57 -7.90 -16.93
N LEU A 357 -19.31 -8.11 -17.32
CA LEU A 357 -18.69 -9.43 -17.36
C LEU A 357 -18.58 -10.02 -15.95
N VAL A 358 -18.00 -9.27 -15.00
CA VAL A 358 -17.87 -9.70 -13.59
C VAL A 358 -19.24 -9.96 -12.98
N GLN A 359 -20.24 -9.11 -13.26
CA GLN A 359 -21.58 -9.27 -12.74
C GLN A 359 -22.25 -10.56 -13.27
N ARG A 360 -22.14 -10.86 -14.56
CA ARG A 360 -22.68 -12.11 -15.15
C ARG A 360 -21.98 -13.33 -14.56
N THR A 361 -20.65 -13.36 -14.64
CA THR A 361 -19.84 -14.46 -14.10
C THR A 361 -20.17 -14.74 -12.65
N THR A 362 -20.23 -13.71 -11.82
CA THR A 362 -20.56 -13.87 -10.39
C THR A 362 -22.01 -14.34 -10.20
N ASN A 363 -22.98 -13.80 -10.93
CA ASN A 363 -24.39 -14.22 -10.82
C ASN A 363 -24.58 -15.69 -11.13
N ASP A 364 -23.92 -16.20 -12.16
CA ASP A 364 -24.12 -17.55 -12.63
C ASP A 364 -23.28 -18.54 -11.79
N ARG A 365 -21.99 -18.32 -11.72
CA ARG A 365 -21.05 -19.26 -11.08
C ARG A 365 -21.18 -19.30 -9.55
N LEU A 366 -21.41 -18.15 -8.90
CA LEU A 366 -21.66 -18.14 -7.46
C LEU A 366 -23.00 -18.78 -7.09
N ALA A 367 -24.04 -18.62 -7.92
CA ALA A 367 -25.29 -19.30 -7.68
C ALA A 367 -25.13 -20.83 -7.75
N ASP A 368 -24.39 -21.34 -8.74
CA ASP A 368 -24.07 -22.77 -8.86
C ASP A 368 -23.27 -23.25 -7.63
N TRP A 369 -22.22 -22.50 -7.25
CA TRP A 369 -21.39 -22.84 -6.09
C TRP A 369 -22.22 -22.94 -4.79
N LEU A 370 -23.13 -22.00 -4.54
CA LEU A 370 -23.99 -22.02 -3.36
C LEU A 370 -24.95 -23.24 -3.35
N GLU A 371 -25.41 -23.69 -4.51
CA GLU A 371 -26.23 -24.90 -4.62
C GLU A 371 -25.43 -26.19 -4.44
N GLU A 372 -24.16 -26.18 -4.83
CA GLU A 372 -23.24 -27.33 -4.67
C GLU A 372 -22.70 -27.45 -3.24
N HIS A 373 -22.68 -26.33 -2.47
CA HIS A 373 -22.11 -26.24 -1.11
C HIS A 373 -23.16 -25.76 -0.09
N PRO A 374 -24.26 -26.50 0.13
CA PRO A 374 -25.38 -26.03 0.97
C PRO A 374 -25.04 -25.76 2.44
N PRO A 375 -24.10 -26.52 3.10
CA PRO A 375 -23.71 -26.24 4.49
C PRO A 375 -22.99 -24.89 4.60
N GLU A 376 -22.03 -24.63 3.70
CA GLU A 376 -21.24 -23.40 3.62
C GLU A 376 -22.13 -22.20 3.32
N ALA A 377 -23.00 -22.33 2.30
CA ALA A 377 -23.96 -21.31 1.91
C ALA A 377 -24.91 -20.93 3.07
N LYS A 378 -25.38 -21.92 3.84
CA LYS A 378 -26.19 -21.68 5.03
C LYS A 378 -25.42 -20.94 6.12
N ALA A 379 -24.15 -21.31 6.35
CA ALA A 379 -23.29 -20.65 7.33
C ALA A 379 -23.07 -19.17 6.96
N ILE A 380 -22.78 -18.89 5.68
CA ILE A 380 -22.60 -17.53 5.15
C ILE A 380 -23.86 -16.70 5.34
N VAL A 381 -25.03 -17.20 4.91
CA VAL A 381 -26.31 -16.48 5.07
C VAL A 381 -26.63 -16.23 6.53
N GLN A 382 -26.40 -17.22 7.42
CA GLN A 382 -26.64 -17.03 8.85
C GLN A 382 -25.74 -15.96 9.46
N LYS A 383 -24.47 -15.90 9.05
CA LYS A 383 -23.56 -14.83 9.46
C LYS A 383 -24.05 -13.47 8.97
N ALA A 384 -24.47 -13.36 7.71
CA ALA A 384 -24.99 -12.11 7.14
C ALA A 384 -26.28 -11.63 7.86
N ILE A 385 -27.20 -12.55 8.24
CA ILE A 385 -28.38 -12.24 9.05
C ILE A 385 -27.97 -11.69 10.44
N ASN A 386 -26.95 -12.29 11.06
CA ASN A 386 -26.45 -11.82 12.34
C ASN A 386 -25.79 -10.43 12.23
N ALA A 387 -25.07 -10.17 11.12
CA ALA A 387 -24.51 -8.86 10.80
C ALA A 387 -25.61 -7.80 10.62
N GLN A 388 -26.66 -8.11 9.84
CA GLN A 388 -27.83 -7.24 9.67
C GLN A 388 -28.45 -6.84 11.02
N ARG A 389 -28.67 -7.83 11.91
CA ARG A 389 -29.23 -7.57 13.25
C ARG A 389 -28.34 -6.63 14.06
N ALA A 390 -27.03 -6.85 14.02
CA ALA A 390 -26.06 -6.00 14.72
C ALA A 390 -26.05 -4.57 14.16
N ARG A 391 -26.10 -4.42 12.84
CA ARG A 391 -26.17 -3.12 12.15
C ARG A 391 -27.44 -2.35 12.50
N VAL A 392 -28.61 -3.00 12.45
CA VAL A 392 -29.89 -2.38 12.84
C VAL A 392 -29.84 -1.92 14.30
N ALA A 393 -29.36 -2.77 15.21
CA ALA A 393 -29.21 -2.42 16.62
C ALA A 393 -28.23 -1.22 16.81
N ALA A 394 -27.14 -1.16 16.05
CA ALA A 394 -26.20 -0.04 16.06
C ALA A 394 -26.84 1.25 15.55
N GLN A 395 -27.64 1.20 14.48
CA GLN A 395 -28.38 2.36 13.96
C GLN A 395 -29.40 2.91 14.96
N ASP A 396 -30.11 2.04 15.66
CA ASP A 396 -31.08 2.44 16.69
C ASP A 396 -30.38 3.06 17.91
N ALA A 397 -29.22 2.52 18.31
CA ALA A 397 -28.40 3.10 19.34
C ALA A 397 -27.88 4.51 18.95
N ARG A 398 -27.45 4.69 17.68
CA ARG A 398 -27.06 6.02 17.13
C ARG A 398 -28.22 7.02 17.15
N LYS A 399 -29.41 6.62 16.67
CA LYS A 399 -30.60 7.49 16.69
C LYS A 399 -30.95 7.92 18.11
N SER A 400 -30.84 7.01 19.07
CA SER A 400 -31.10 7.28 20.48
C SER A 400 -30.05 8.22 21.09
N ALA A 401 -28.76 8.03 20.76
CA ALA A 401 -27.68 8.91 21.18
C ALA A 401 -27.84 10.32 20.56
N ARG A 402 -28.13 10.42 19.25
CA ARG A 402 -28.39 11.71 18.59
C ARG A 402 -29.58 12.45 19.19
N ARG A 403 -30.65 11.76 19.59
CA ARG A 403 -31.80 12.41 20.28
C ARG A 403 -31.41 12.94 21.63
N LYS A 404 -30.58 12.23 22.40
CA LYS A 404 -30.05 12.71 23.69
C LYS A 404 -29.14 13.92 23.48
N SER A 405 -28.21 13.86 22.52
CA SER A 405 -27.27 14.95 22.26
C SER A 405 -27.92 16.18 21.64
N ALA A 406 -29.01 16.02 20.88
CA ALA A 406 -29.80 17.15 20.38
C ALA A 406 -30.57 17.88 21.51
N LEU A 407 -30.89 17.18 22.59
CA LEU A 407 -31.50 17.76 23.80
C LEU A 407 -30.43 18.42 24.70
N ASP A 408 -29.18 17.91 24.68
CA ASP A 408 -28.07 18.41 25.52
C ASP A 408 -27.18 19.46 24.80
N GLY A 409 -27.58 19.96 23.60
CA GLY A 409 -26.83 20.96 22.83
C GLY A 409 -25.51 20.38 22.31
N ALA A 410 -25.62 19.35 21.45
CA ALA A 410 -24.50 18.55 20.94
C ALA A 410 -23.31 19.40 20.43
N GLY A 411 -22.42 19.68 21.34
CA GLY A 411 -21.11 20.26 21.11
C GLY A 411 -20.07 19.20 20.73
N MET A 412 -18.90 19.68 20.42
CA MET A 412 -17.68 18.90 20.29
C MET A 412 -17.39 18.12 21.58
N PRO A 413 -16.61 17.02 21.51
CA PRO A 413 -16.21 16.29 22.70
C PRO A 413 -15.57 17.23 23.74
N ASP A 414 -15.98 17.14 25.01
CA ASP A 414 -15.47 18.00 26.10
C ASP A 414 -13.95 17.99 26.22
N LYS A 415 -13.33 16.86 25.88
CA LYS A 415 -11.88 16.68 25.87
C LYS A 415 -11.17 17.38 24.72
N LEU A 416 -11.86 17.65 23.61
CA LEU A 416 -11.24 18.28 22.45
C LEU A 416 -10.97 19.76 22.71
N LYS A 417 -9.71 20.14 22.61
CA LYS A 417 -9.30 21.55 22.57
C LYS A 417 -9.15 21.94 21.10
N ASP A 418 -10.26 22.38 20.51
CA ASP A 418 -10.36 22.69 19.10
C ASP A 418 -9.51 23.91 18.67
N CYS A 419 -9.23 24.03 17.36
CA CYS A 419 -8.57 25.18 16.78
C CYS A 419 -9.59 26.24 16.32
N ALA A 420 -9.10 27.46 16.08
CA ALA A 420 -9.95 28.57 15.65
C ALA A 420 -10.31 28.51 14.15
N SER A 421 -9.43 27.97 13.31
CA SER A 421 -9.66 27.82 11.87
C SER A 421 -10.77 26.81 11.60
N LYS A 422 -11.61 27.12 10.60
CA LYS A 422 -12.65 26.23 10.08
C LYS A 422 -12.28 25.67 8.70
N ASP A 423 -11.13 26.05 8.15
CA ASP A 423 -10.59 25.45 6.93
C ASP A 423 -9.86 24.15 7.25
N PRO A 424 -10.37 23.00 6.81
CA PRO A 424 -9.72 21.71 7.06
C PRO A 424 -8.28 21.65 6.55
N ARG A 425 -7.96 22.37 5.48
CA ARG A 425 -6.63 22.37 4.84
C ARG A 425 -5.54 22.99 5.70
N GLU A 426 -5.92 23.94 6.57
CA GLU A 426 -5.03 24.58 7.54
C GLU A 426 -5.05 23.91 8.91
N SER A 427 -6.05 23.05 9.16
CA SER A 427 -6.33 22.51 10.48
C SER A 427 -5.67 21.14 10.69
N GLU A 428 -5.08 20.95 11.85
CA GLU A 428 -4.39 19.75 12.29
C GLU A 428 -4.97 19.26 13.61
N LEU A 429 -5.21 17.94 13.73
CA LEU A 429 -5.65 17.30 14.96
C LEU A 429 -4.51 16.44 15.52
N PHE A 430 -4.02 16.79 16.70
CA PHE A 430 -3.08 15.95 17.45
C PHE A 430 -3.88 15.05 18.41
N ILE A 431 -3.76 13.75 18.22
CA ILE A 431 -4.27 12.75 19.14
C ILE A 431 -3.13 12.40 20.09
N VAL A 432 -3.28 12.79 21.37
CA VAL A 432 -2.19 12.75 22.35
C VAL A 432 -2.49 11.72 23.43
N GLU A 433 -1.49 10.92 23.79
CA GLU A 433 -1.59 9.93 24.84
C GLU A 433 -1.64 10.58 26.23
N GLY A 434 -2.75 10.39 26.94
CA GLY A 434 -2.93 10.83 28.31
C GLY A 434 -3.24 12.31 28.49
N ASP A 435 -3.83 12.63 29.64
CA ASP A 435 -4.24 14.01 29.97
C ASP A 435 -3.02 14.91 30.29
N SER A 436 -1.93 14.35 30.83
CA SER A 436 -0.72 15.10 31.18
C SER A 436 -0.02 15.65 29.94
N ALA A 437 0.31 14.77 28.98
CA ALA A 437 0.92 15.18 27.72
C ALA A 437 -0.06 16.04 26.90
N GLY A 438 -1.38 15.76 26.98
CA GLY A 438 -2.42 16.63 26.42
C GLY A 438 -2.38 18.04 26.95
N GLY A 439 -2.11 18.23 28.25
CA GLY A 439 -1.94 19.54 28.87
C GLY A 439 -0.73 20.32 28.35
N SER A 440 0.42 19.66 28.22
CA SER A 440 1.63 20.24 27.61
C SER A 440 1.41 20.59 26.14
N ALA A 441 0.77 19.70 25.36
CA ALA A 441 0.44 19.94 23.96
C ALA A 441 -0.53 21.12 23.75
N VAL A 442 -1.51 21.31 24.66
CA VAL A 442 -2.41 22.48 24.62
C VAL A 442 -1.65 23.80 24.83
N GLN A 443 -0.62 23.80 25.68
CA GLN A 443 0.23 24.98 25.89
C GLN A 443 1.19 25.23 24.72
N ALA A 444 1.70 24.15 24.11
CA ALA A 444 2.66 24.20 23.00
C ALA A 444 2.04 24.57 21.64
N ARG A 445 0.74 24.30 21.42
CA ARG A 445 0.07 24.40 20.11
C ARG A 445 -0.06 25.82 19.57
N ASP A 446 -0.22 25.96 18.28
CA ASP A 446 -0.86 27.16 17.68
C ASP A 446 -2.39 26.99 17.77
N PRO A 447 -3.09 27.78 18.64
CA PRO A 447 -4.54 27.68 18.80
C PRO A 447 -5.33 28.03 17.54
N ARG A 448 -4.71 28.65 16.55
CA ARG A 448 -5.34 29.01 15.29
C ARG A 448 -5.61 27.79 14.41
N THR A 449 -4.64 26.88 14.31
CA THR A 449 -4.67 25.77 13.35
C THR A 449 -4.56 24.38 13.98
N MET A 450 -4.14 24.28 15.26
CA MET A 450 -3.90 22.99 15.90
C MET A 450 -4.95 22.69 16.96
N ALA A 451 -5.63 21.57 16.81
CA ALA A 451 -6.54 20.99 17.79
C ALA A 451 -5.85 19.85 18.56
N ILE A 452 -6.16 19.69 19.85
CA ILE A 452 -5.60 18.65 20.71
C ILE A 452 -6.73 17.78 21.24
N LEU A 453 -6.59 16.47 21.06
CA LEU A 453 -7.49 15.46 21.61
C LEU A 453 -6.70 14.48 22.50
N PRO A 454 -6.75 14.64 23.82
CA PRO A 454 -6.16 13.64 24.72
C PRO A 454 -7.03 12.37 24.73
N ILE A 455 -6.40 11.21 24.63
CA ILE A 455 -7.04 9.90 24.80
C ILE A 455 -6.55 9.23 26.08
N ARG A 456 -7.46 8.55 26.79
CA ARG A 456 -7.12 7.90 28.06
C ARG A 456 -6.86 6.42 27.87
N GLY A 457 -5.58 6.05 27.93
CA GLY A 457 -5.13 4.66 27.89
C GLY A 457 -5.41 3.96 26.55
N LYS A 458 -5.40 2.64 26.59
CA LYS A 458 -5.59 1.79 25.41
C LYS A 458 -7.04 1.84 24.95
N ILE A 459 -7.28 2.29 23.73
CA ILE A 459 -8.61 2.28 23.11
C ILE A 459 -9.07 0.85 22.82
N LEU A 460 -10.37 0.68 22.53
CA LEU A 460 -10.91 -0.61 22.12
C LEU A 460 -10.22 -1.13 20.85
N ASN A 461 -9.76 -2.38 20.88
CA ASN A 461 -9.28 -3.06 19.69
C ASN A 461 -10.46 -3.34 18.75
N VAL A 462 -10.55 -2.56 17.67
CA VAL A 462 -11.65 -2.64 16.69
C VAL A 462 -11.54 -3.86 15.78
N GLU A 463 -10.39 -4.50 15.68
CA GLU A 463 -10.21 -5.76 14.94
C GLU A 463 -11.10 -6.87 15.51
N ARG A 464 -11.33 -6.85 16.84
CA ARG A 464 -12.11 -7.85 17.58
C ARG A 464 -13.50 -7.37 18.01
N ALA A 465 -13.92 -6.20 17.53
CA ALA A 465 -15.13 -5.58 18.04
C ALA A 465 -16.15 -5.31 16.95
N ARG A 466 -17.40 -5.73 17.18
CA ARG A 466 -18.54 -5.36 16.33
C ARG A 466 -18.86 -3.86 16.45
N ALA A 467 -19.49 -3.32 15.42
CA ALA A 467 -19.86 -1.91 15.32
C ALA A 467 -20.71 -1.42 16.52
N ASP A 468 -21.64 -2.24 17.03
CA ASP A 468 -22.48 -1.90 18.18
C ASP A 468 -21.65 -1.75 19.49
N ARG A 469 -20.57 -2.54 19.65
CA ARG A 469 -19.64 -2.44 20.78
C ARG A 469 -18.71 -1.25 20.63
N MET A 470 -18.23 -0.97 19.42
CA MET A 470 -17.43 0.21 19.12
C MET A 470 -18.17 1.48 19.48
N LEU A 471 -19.45 1.60 19.10
CA LEU A 471 -20.29 2.75 19.39
C LEU A 471 -20.66 2.93 20.88
N LYS A 472 -20.44 1.93 21.72
CA LYS A 472 -20.59 2.04 23.19
C LYS A 472 -19.30 2.47 23.87
N ASN A 473 -18.16 2.46 23.14
CA ASN A 473 -16.88 2.89 23.71
C ASN A 473 -16.71 4.40 23.59
N ASN A 474 -16.50 5.07 24.72
CA ASN A 474 -16.44 6.53 24.79
C ASN A 474 -15.26 7.12 24.01
N GLU A 475 -14.08 6.48 24.03
CA GLU A 475 -12.90 6.99 23.32
C GLU A 475 -13.10 6.88 21.78
N ILE A 476 -13.68 5.77 21.30
CA ILE A 476 -14.04 5.61 19.89
C ILE A 476 -15.09 6.65 19.46
N GLN A 477 -16.15 6.87 20.26
CA GLN A 477 -17.14 7.92 19.99
C GLN A 477 -16.49 9.30 19.92
N THR A 478 -15.58 9.59 20.83
CA THR A 478 -14.85 10.86 20.89
C THR A 478 -14.01 11.08 19.62
N LEU A 479 -13.30 10.05 19.13
CA LEU A 479 -12.56 10.10 17.87
C LEU A 479 -13.49 10.39 16.68
N ILE A 480 -14.58 9.63 16.54
CA ILE A 480 -15.55 9.81 15.45
C ILE A 480 -16.15 11.23 15.46
N GLN A 481 -16.52 11.75 16.65
CA GLN A 481 -17.07 13.10 16.80
C GLN A 481 -16.05 14.19 16.46
N ALA A 482 -14.80 14.03 16.92
CA ALA A 482 -13.74 14.99 16.65
C ALA A 482 -13.43 15.12 15.15
N ILE A 483 -13.33 14.00 14.44
CA ILE A 483 -13.04 13.98 12.99
C ILE A 483 -14.24 14.48 12.19
N GLY A 484 -15.47 14.12 12.60
CA GLY A 484 -16.71 14.70 12.08
C GLY A 484 -17.20 14.17 10.73
N SER A 485 -16.57 13.10 10.18
CA SER A 485 -16.80 12.59 8.82
C SER A 485 -17.55 11.25 8.76
N GLY A 486 -18.05 10.74 9.89
CA GLY A 486 -18.65 9.41 9.99
C GLY A 486 -17.60 8.31 10.23
N PHE A 487 -17.96 7.05 10.01
CA PHE A 487 -17.06 5.89 10.09
C PHE A 487 -17.65 4.69 9.35
N GLY A 488 -16.82 3.70 8.99
CA GLY A 488 -17.22 2.56 8.17
C GLY A 488 -17.74 3.02 6.81
N ASP A 489 -18.79 2.39 6.31
CA ASP A 489 -19.40 2.74 5.01
C ASP A 489 -20.03 4.15 4.96
N ASP A 490 -20.30 4.77 6.12
CA ASP A 490 -20.81 6.16 6.22
C ASP A 490 -19.66 7.20 6.21
N PHE A 491 -18.41 6.79 6.14
CA PHE A 491 -17.27 7.69 6.16
C PHE A 491 -17.15 8.48 4.85
N ASP A 492 -17.04 9.80 4.96
CA ASP A 492 -16.89 10.71 3.84
C ASP A 492 -15.64 11.59 4.02
N VAL A 493 -14.60 11.32 3.24
CA VAL A 493 -13.33 12.04 3.29
C VAL A 493 -13.50 13.53 3.00
N GLY A 494 -14.48 13.91 2.19
CA GLY A 494 -14.79 15.32 1.89
C GLY A 494 -15.33 16.11 3.08
N ARG A 495 -15.69 15.45 4.18
CA ARG A 495 -16.27 16.06 5.39
C ARG A 495 -15.31 16.07 6.57
N ILE A 496 -14.06 15.61 6.42
CA ILE A 496 -13.06 15.66 7.50
C ILE A 496 -12.82 17.11 7.94
N ARG A 497 -12.65 17.29 9.23
CA ARG A 497 -12.43 18.62 9.83
C ARG A 497 -10.96 19.04 9.87
N TYR A 498 -10.06 18.09 9.73
CA TYR A 498 -8.62 18.29 9.82
C TYR A 498 -7.92 17.51 8.71
N HIS A 499 -7.17 18.20 7.86
CA HIS A 499 -6.41 17.54 6.78
C HIS A 499 -5.14 16.84 7.26
N LYS A 500 -4.76 17.04 8.52
CA LYS A 500 -3.72 16.23 9.16
C LYS A 500 -4.23 15.75 10.52
N VAL A 501 -4.25 14.45 10.69
CA VAL A 501 -4.47 13.78 11.97
C VAL A 501 -3.16 13.15 12.40
N ILE A 502 -2.58 13.67 13.47
CA ILE A 502 -1.23 13.39 13.90
C ILE A 502 -1.28 12.58 15.19
N LEU A 503 -0.74 11.37 15.17
CA LEU A 503 -0.64 10.49 16.33
C LEU A 503 0.61 10.88 17.13
N LEU A 504 0.41 11.34 18.36
CA LEU A 504 1.47 11.75 19.26
C LEU A 504 1.42 10.86 20.50
N CYS A 505 2.19 9.77 20.47
CA CYS A 505 2.29 8.76 21.54
C CYS A 505 3.70 8.74 22.10
N ASP A 506 3.83 8.27 23.33
CA ASP A 506 5.12 8.08 24.00
C ASP A 506 6.01 7.10 23.23
N ALA A 507 7.33 7.23 23.38
CA ALA A 507 8.32 6.36 22.73
C ALA A 507 8.59 5.08 23.55
N ASP A 508 7.58 4.55 24.22
CA ASP A 508 7.63 3.33 25.02
C ASP A 508 6.73 2.21 24.43
N VAL A 509 6.68 1.07 25.10
CA VAL A 509 5.87 -0.08 24.66
C VAL A 509 4.37 0.18 24.72
N ASP A 510 3.89 0.96 25.69
CA ASP A 510 2.48 1.28 25.83
C ASP A 510 2.04 2.29 24.77
N GLY A 511 2.84 3.34 24.53
CA GLY A 511 2.60 4.30 23.44
C GLY A 511 2.63 3.64 22.06
N SER A 512 3.54 2.70 21.82
CA SER A 512 3.59 1.90 20.61
C SER A 512 2.31 1.06 20.43
N HIS A 513 1.77 0.48 21.50
CA HIS A 513 0.52 -0.26 21.47
C HIS A 513 -0.68 0.65 21.20
N ILE A 514 -0.75 1.83 21.85
CA ILE A 514 -1.81 2.82 21.63
C ILE A 514 -1.79 3.29 20.17
N ARG A 515 -0.62 3.58 19.62
CA ARG A 515 -0.44 3.93 18.21
C ARG A 515 -0.95 2.84 17.28
N THR A 516 -0.63 1.56 17.56
CA THR A 516 -1.11 0.43 16.78
C THR A 516 -2.64 0.30 16.83
N LEU A 517 -3.25 0.49 18.01
CA LEU A 517 -4.72 0.49 18.15
C LEU A 517 -5.38 1.62 17.36
N LEU A 518 -4.79 2.83 17.36
CA LEU A 518 -5.27 3.97 16.58
C LEU A 518 -5.14 3.71 15.07
N LEU A 519 -3.99 3.20 14.63
CA LEU A 519 -3.80 2.82 13.23
C LEU A 519 -4.81 1.75 12.79
N THR A 520 -5.06 0.73 13.64
CA THR A 520 -6.10 -0.27 13.39
C THR A 520 -7.47 0.38 13.24
N PHE A 521 -7.82 1.34 14.11
CA PHE A 521 -9.08 2.07 14.02
C PHE A 521 -9.18 2.86 12.71
N PHE A 522 -8.17 3.64 12.33
CA PHE A 522 -8.19 4.40 11.08
C PHE A 522 -8.24 3.48 9.86
N PHE A 523 -7.43 2.44 9.82
CA PHE A 523 -7.41 1.49 8.72
C PHE A 523 -8.75 0.75 8.55
N ARG A 524 -9.40 0.32 9.66
CA ARG A 524 -10.64 -0.45 9.61
C ARG A 524 -11.91 0.39 9.46
N GLN A 525 -11.93 1.61 10.01
CA GLN A 525 -13.15 2.41 10.11
C GLN A 525 -13.13 3.71 9.30
N MET A 526 -11.95 4.17 8.90
CA MET A 526 -11.76 5.43 8.16
C MET A 526 -10.66 5.27 7.08
N ARG A 527 -10.67 4.12 6.39
CA ARG A 527 -9.63 3.77 5.41
C ARG A 527 -9.41 4.85 4.34
N PRO A 528 -10.44 5.47 3.73
CA PRO A 528 -10.22 6.53 2.75
C PRO A 528 -9.41 7.73 3.28
N MET A 529 -9.41 7.95 4.60
CA MET A 529 -8.60 8.99 5.24
C MET A 529 -7.10 8.63 5.25
N VAL A 530 -6.77 7.35 5.40
CA VAL A 530 -5.39 6.85 5.31
C VAL A 530 -4.90 6.91 3.86
N GLU A 531 -5.71 6.43 2.93
CA GLU A 531 -5.43 6.42 1.48
C GLU A 531 -5.25 7.84 0.92
N ALA A 532 -6.03 8.80 1.40
CA ALA A 532 -5.88 10.21 1.04
C ALA A 532 -4.68 10.91 1.74
N GLY A 533 -3.90 10.18 2.57
CA GLY A 533 -2.68 10.68 3.19
C GLY A 533 -2.91 11.68 4.32
N HIS A 534 -4.04 11.61 5.04
CA HIS A 534 -4.37 12.52 6.13
C HIS A 534 -3.90 12.04 7.52
N VAL A 535 -3.34 10.84 7.64
CA VAL A 535 -2.88 10.27 8.91
C VAL A 535 -1.35 10.34 9.00
N TYR A 536 -0.85 10.84 10.12
CA TYR A 536 0.57 11.03 10.37
C TYR A 536 0.97 10.52 11.76
N ILE A 537 2.23 10.11 11.90
CA ILE A 537 2.86 9.78 13.16
C ILE A 537 3.89 10.86 13.46
N ALA A 538 3.78 11.51 14.60
CA ALA A 538 4.80 12.44 15.07
C ALA A 538 6.07 11.67 15.45
N GLN A 539 7.21 12.23 15.13
CA GLN A 539 8.53 11.70 15.44
C GLN A 539 9.27 12.66 16.38
N PRO A 540 8.96 12.68 17.69
CA PRO A 540 9.74 13.45 18.64
C PRO A 540 11.18 12.95 18.69
N PRO A 541 12.16 13.79 19.08
CA PRO A 541 13.53 13.37 19.22
C PRO A 541 13.69 12.35 20.35
N LEU A 542 14.54 11.34 20.14
CA LEU A 542 14.82 10.33 21.17
C LEU A 542 15.90 10.76 22.16
N TYR A 543 16.78 11.71 21.75
CA TYR A 543 17.89 12.17 22.58
C TYR A 543 17.98 13.68 22.60
N SER A 544 18.46 14.21 23.73
CA SER A 544 18.95 15.58 23.82
C SER A 544 20.32 15.64 24.49
N THR A 545 21.12 16.61 24.12
CA THR A 545 22.40 16.91 24.78
C THR A 545 22.65 18.42 24.77
N VAL A 546 23.66 18.90 25.49
CA VAL A 546 23.98 20.32 25.56
C VAL A 546 25.36 20.59 24.98
N VAL A 547 25.43 21.48 24.00
CA VAL A 547 26.68 21.99 23.41
C VAL A 547 26.82 23.46 23.77
N GLY A 548 27.77 23.78 24.61
CA GLY A 548 27.91 25.13 25.14
C GLY A 548 26.74 25.51 26.04
N ARG A 549 25.85 26.36 25.56
CA ARG A 549 24.61 26.78 26.24
C ARG A 549 23.35 26.33 25.49
N GLU A 550 23.51 25.69 24.35
CA GLU A 550 22.42 25.30 23.46
C GLU A 550 22.05 23.83 23.67
N LYS A 551 20.78 23.52 23.76
CA LYS A 551 20.25 22.15 23.81
C LYS A 551 20.06 21.64 22.39
N ILE A 552 20.72 20.53 22.06
CA ILE A 552 20.66 19.89 20.75
C ILE A 552 19.76 18.66 20.86
N TYR A 553 18.82 18.51 19.94
CA TYR A 553 17.92 17.37 19.86
C TYR A 553 18.32 16.45 18.73
N LEU A 554 18.35 15.16 18.99
CA LEU A 554 18.76 14.14 18.04
C LEU A 554 17.62 13.13 17.85
N LYS A 555 17.28 12.88 16.60
CA LYS A 555 16.10 12.11 16.22
C LYS A 555 16.17 10.66 16.69
N ASP A 556 17.30 10.00 16.52
CA ASP A 556 17.50 8.57 16.74
C ASP A 556 18.98 8.25 17.05
N ASP A 557 19.30 6.96 17.19
CA ASP A 557 20.67 6.50 17.47
C ASP A 557 21.64 6.85 16.35
N HIS A 558 21.18 6.79 15.08
CA HIS A 558 22.03 7.15 13.94
C HIS A 558 22.40 8.64 13.97
N ALA A 559 21.46 9.53 14.27
CA ALA A 559 21.71 10.95 14.43
C ALA A 559 22.67 11.22 15.61
N LYS A 560 22.58 10.41 16.68
CA LYS A 560 23.49 10.47 17.82
C LYS A 560 24.91 10.03 17.44
N GLU A 561 25.06 8.95 16.69
CA GLU A 561 26.36 8.48 16.19
C GLU A 561 26.99 9.49 15.24
N ALA A 562 26.23 10.02 14.27
CA ALA A 562 26.69 11.06 13.37
C ALA A 562 27.16 12.31 14.13
N PHE A 563 26.40 12.75 15.13
CA PHE A 563 26.78 13.87 16.00
C PHE A 563 28.09 13.62 16.75
N LEU A 564 28.33 12.39 17.24
CA LEU A 564 29.59 12.03 17.91
C LEU A 564 30.79 12.01 16.96
N VAL A 565 30.58 11.62 15.70
CA VAL A 565 31.60 11.67 14.65
C VAL A 565 32.00 13.14 14.35
N GLU A 566 31.00 14.02 14.24
CA GLU A 566 31.23 15.45 13.99
C GLU A 566 31.81 16.19 15.20
N ASN A 567 31.51 15.70 16.41
CA ASN A 567 31.91 16.31 17.68
C ASN A 567 32.71 15.34 18.57
N PRO A 568 33.92 14.89 18.16
CA PRO A 568 34.67 13.84 18.87
C PRO A 568 35.14 14.27 20.28
N GLY A 569 35.07 15.57 20.60
CA GLY A 569 35.39 16.13 21.93
C GLY A 569 34.19 16.29 22.86
N HIS A 570 32.99 15.85 22.48
CA HIS A 570 31.80 15.98 23.27
C HIS A 570 31.85 15.11 24.53
N LYS A 571 31.67 15.70 25.71
CA LYS A 571 31.82 15.03 27.01
C LYS A 571 30.52 15.02 27.84
N ARG A 572 29.45 15.64 27.33
CA ARG A 572 28.17 15.69 28.04
C ARG A 572 27.37 14.44 27.79
N GLU A 573 26.62 14.02 28.78
CA GLU A 573 25.70 12.88 28.65
C GLU A 573 24.55 13.22 27.71
N PHE A 574 24.03 12.19 27.05
CA PHE A 574 22.80 12.26 26.27
C PHE A 574 21.62 11.88 27.17
N GLN A 575 20.67 12.78 27.29
CA GLN A 575 19.41 12.48 27.95
C GLN A 575 18.51 11.75 26.92
N ARG A 576 18.02 10.56 27.27
CA ARG A 576 17.02 9.85 26.48
C ARG A 576 15.63 10.36 26.85
N LEU A 577 14.86 10.80 25.86
CA LEU A 577 13.49 11.29 26.02
C LEU A 577 12.53 10.12 25.75
N LYS A 578 12.00 9.51 26.81
CA LYS A 578 11.14 8.32 26.69
C LYS A 578 9.66 8.65 26.58
N GLY A 579 9.21 9.70 27.24
CA GLY A 579 7.81 10.10 27.28
C GLY A 579 7.61 11.58 26.97
N LEU A 580 6.48 11.91 26.39
CA LEU A 580 6.05 13.29 26.09
C LEU A 580 5.90 14.13 27.39
N GLY A 581 5.62 13.47 28.51
CA GLY A 581 5.55 14.10 29.84
C GLY A 581 6.90 14.51 30.42
N GLU A 582 8.02 14.05 29.84
CA GLU A 582 9.38 14.45 30.21
C GLU A 582 9.83 15.73 29.51
N MET A 583 9.11 16.14 28.47
CA MET A 583 9.34 17.37 27.72
C MET A 583 8.48 18.49 28.30
N ASP A 584 9.08 19.64 28.52
CA ASP A 584 8.29 20.83 28.80
C ASP A 584 7.56 21.33 27.53
N PHE A 585 6.63 22.29 27.72
CA PHE A 585 5.81 22.73 26.59
C PHE A 585 6.61 23.49 25.52
N ASP A 586 7.71 24.16 25.88
CA ASP A 586 8.58 24.85 24.94
C ASP A 586 9.39 23.84 24.11
N GLU A 587 9.90 22.79 24.74
CA GLU A 587 10.59 21.69 24.07
C GLU A 587 9.65 20.94 23.11
N LEU A 588 8.44 20.62 23.56
CA LEU A 588 7.44 19.95 22.74
C LEU A 588 7.03 20.81 21.55
N LYS A 589 6.89 22.12 21.75
CA LYS A 589 6.62 23.07 20.69
C LYS A 589 7.74 23.08 19.66
N GLU A 590 8.98 23.27 20.09
CA GLU A 590 10.14 23.43 19.23
C GLU A 590 10.46 22.17 18.43
N THR A 591 10.34 20.99 19.01
CA THR A 591 10.81 19.74 18.40
C THR A 591 9.72 18.97 17.66
N THR A 592 8.45 19.07 18.12
CA THR A 592 7.40 18.14 17.69
C THR A 592 6.17 18.83 17.10
N MET A 593 5.87 20.08 17.52
CA MET A 593 4.65 20.75 17.06
C MET A 593 4.90 21.86 16.03
N ASP A 594 6.05 22.53 16.05
CA ASP A 594 6.38 23.58 15.08
C ASP A 594 6.47 23.02 13.66
N PRO A 595 5.61 23.45 12.70
CA PRO A 595 5.61 22.97 11.33
C PRO A 595 6.94 23.12 10.60
N SER A 596 7.79 24.06 11.00
CA SER A 596 9.08 24.32 10.37
C SER A 596 10.21 23.40 10.85
N ARG A 597 10.03 22.72 11.99
CA ARG A 597 11.10 21.92 12.62
C ARG A 597 10.71 20.46 12.86
N ARG A 598 9.42 20.19 13.03
CA ARG A 598 8.92 18.84 13.35
C ARG A 598 9.17 17.85 12.23
N SER A 599 9.34 16.59 12.60
CA SER A 599 9.33 15.45 11.70
C SER A 599 8.02 14.67 11.83
N LEU A 600 7.32 14.47 10.71
CA LEU A 600 6.11 13.65 10.63
C LEU A 600 6.31 12.52 9.64
N LEU A 601 5.94 11.31 10.03
CA LEU A 601 5.86 10.16 9.14
C LEU A 601 4.42 10.04 8.64
N GLN A 602 4.19 10.21 7.34
CA GLN A 602 2.89 9.97 6.72
C GLN A 602 2.60 8.47 6.69
N VAL A 603 1.40 8.09 7.10
CA VAL A 603 0.95 6.70 7.03
C VAL A 603 0.43 6.45 5.62
N THR A 604 1.06 5.52 4.91
CA THR A 604 0.68 5.09 3.56
C THR A 604 0.31 3.62 3.56
N VAL A 605 -0.57 3.22 2.66
CA VAL A 605 -0.94 1.83 2.42
C VAL A 605 -0.67 1.54 0.95
N GLU A 606 0.39 0.80 0.66
CA GLU A 606 0.78 0.46 -0.71
C GLU A 606 0.05 -0.80 -1.19
N MET A 607 -0.17 -1.76 -0.29
CA MET A 607 -0.80 -3.04 -0.59
C MET A 607 -1.83 -3.40 0.49
N LEU A 608 -3.12 -3.27 0.14
CA LEU A 608 -4.23 -3.48 1.08
C LEU A 608 -4.29 -4.90 1.64
N ALA A 609 -4.01 -5.90 0.82
CA ALA A 609 -4.07 -7.30 1.26
C ALA A 609 -3.01 -7.60 2.34
N ILE A 610 -1.80 -7.07 2.17
CA ILE A 610 -0.71 -7.22 3.14
C ILE A 610 -1.02 -6.42 4.42
N ALA A 611 -1.52 -5.20 4.28
CA ALA A 611 -1.94 -4.41 5.44
C ALA A 611 -3.05 -5.11 6.22
N ASP A 612 -4.05 -5.70 5.53
CA ASP A 612 -5.12 -6.49 6.17
C ASP A 612 -4.54 -7.70 6.92
N GLU A 613 -3.63 -8.43 6.32
CA GLU A 613 -2.95 -9.57 6.95
C GLU A 613 -2.17 -9.14 8.20
N VAL A 614 -1.37 -8.08 8.11
CA VAL A 614 -0.58 -7.56 9.23
C VAL A 614 -1.48 -7.13 10.38
N PHE A 615 -2.54 -6.36 10.12
CA PHE A 615 -3.48 -5.97 11.17
C PHE A 615 -4.21 -7.18 11.76
N SER A 616 -4.65 -8.13 10.94
CA SER A 616 -5.30 -9.35 11.42
C SER A 616 -4.36 -10.22 12.26
N THR A 617 -3.11 -10.34 11.88
CA THR A 617 -2.09 -11.09 12.62
C THR A 617 -1.75 -10.42 13.95
N LEU A 618 -1.46 -9.11 13.93
CA LEU A 618 -1.03 -8.38 15.12
C LEU A 618 -2.17 -8.13 16.10
N MET A 619 -3.35 -7.81 15.62
CA MET A 619 -4.48 -7.35 16.41
C MET A 619 -5.62 -8.38 16.50
N GLY A 620 -5.60 -9.44 15.70
CA GLY A 620 -6.55 -10.55 15.71
C GLY A 620 -6.46 -11.46 16.93
N GLU A 621 -7.23 -12.56 16.93
CA GLU A 621 -7.32 -13.47 18.08
C GLU A 621 -6.19 -14.52 18.10
N ASP A 622 -5.60 -14.87 16.96
CA ASP A 622 -4.56 -15.89 16.85
C ASP A 622 -3.24 -15.43 17.48
N VAL A 623 -2.91 -16.04 18.61
CA VAL A 623 -1.69 -15.76 19.38
C VAL A 623 -0.46 -16.37 18.73
N GLU A 624 -0.58 -17.55 18.13
CA GLU A 624 0.56 -18.27 17.55
C GLU A 624 1.05 -17.60 16.26
N SER A 625 0.15 -17.16 15.39
CA SER A 625 0.50 -16.38 14.20
C SER A 625 1.18 -15.06 14.58
N ARG A 626 0.67 -14.35 15.60
CA ARG A 626 1.30 -13.14 16.12
C ARG A 626 2.70 -13.40 16.67
N LYS A 627 2.87 -14.45 17.46
CA LYS A 627 4.17 -14.83 18.01
C LYS A 627 5.19 -15.15 16.91
N ARG A 628 4.75 -15.90 15.89
CA ARG A 628 5.59 -16.23 14.73
C ARG A 628 5.99 -14.96 13.98
N PHE A 629 5.04 -14.06 13.70
CA PHE A 629 5.30 -12.78 13.06
C PHE A 629 6.35 -11.97 13.82
N ILE A 630 6.19 -11.81 15.15
CA ILE A 630 7.15 -11.10 16.00
C ILE A 630 8.53 -11.75 15.95
N GLN A 631 8.61 -13.08 16.00
CA GLN A 631 9.89 -13.81 15.95
C GLN A 631 10.59 -13.66 14.60
N THR A 632 9.84 -13.73 13.50
CA THR A 632 10.37 -13.60 12.14
C THR A 632 10.90 -12.17 11.90
N ASN A 633 10.17 -11.15 12.36
CA ASN A 633 10.51 -9.75 12.14
C ASN A 633 11.33 -9.13 13.31
N ALA A 634 11.80 -9.95 14.27
CA ALA A 634 12.54 -9.46 15.44
C ALA A 634 13.87 -8.77 15.07
N ARG A 635 14.45 -9.11 13.92
CA ARG A 635 15.70 -8.51 13.41
C ARG A 635 15.50 -7.09 12.89
N ASP A 636 14.29 -6.75 12.43
CA ASP A 636 13.95 -5.43 11.89
C ASP A 636 13.57 -4.42 12.98
N VAL A 637 13.53 -4.88 14.24
CA VAL A 637 13.23 -4.01 15.39
C VAL A 637 14.43 -3.13 15.68
N ARG A 638 14.33 -1.86 15.30
CA ARG A 638 15.38 -0.86 15.53
C ARG A 638 15.41 -0.32 16.97
N PHE A 639 14.34 -0.52 17.73
CA PHE A 639 14.20 0.02 19.09
C PHE A 639 13.57 -1.03 20.01
N LEU A 640 14.37 -1.65 20.84
CA LEU A 640 13.92 -2.39 22.00
C LEU A 640 14.14 -1.49 23.23
N ASP A 641 13.07 -1.15 23.94
CA ASP A 641 13.17 -0.54 25.27
C ASP A 641 13.43 -1.66 26.28
N ILE A 642 14.73 -1.95 26.50
CA ILE A 642 15.21 -2.96 27.45
C ILE A 642 15.59 -2.24 28.74
#